data_b4ae2f735ce0e018a95e0ebd9b2d3855
#
_entry.id   b4ae2f735ce0e018a95e0ebd9b2d3855
#
_cell.length_a   1.000
_cell.length_b   1.000
_cell.length_c   1.000
_cell.angle_alpha   90.00
_cell.angle_beta   90.00
_cell.angle_gamma   90.00
#
_symmetry.space_group_name_H-M   'P 1'
#
loop_
_entity.id
_entity.type
_entity.pdbx_description
1 polymer ?
#
loop_
_entity_poly.entity_id
_entity_poly.type
_entity_poly.pdbx_seq_one_letter_code
_entity_poly.pdbx_strand_id
1 'polypeptide(L)'
;SKFQIYNSLFLTLPFENIKETSLFLPLFVETCKKGYEDNNKPIDIVTSFFERYAPDFDEEKQKDLLFNFIQYIERQVVLFDAIEDASFSYVNNMHGRGTLRNIKEEAANKQLSETLSEYIKRFNVRIVLTAHPTQFYPDNVLVIINELSNAIAKDDLDSIKKLLVQLGKTPFYKKEKPTPFDEAVSLIWFLENVFYHSASTIYDYVAEHIINSDELDNSIFDFGFWPGGDRDGNPFVTAKITLKTAKRLQFSVLRNYYRDLRKLKRKITFPGAEHRVANLEQLVFNELFYPDRNTEFSLDILLNEMNTVLDILINEHSGLYQEDVRNIIHKMKLFGLHFASLDIRQDSRVHHGVFTEIVSHPDIQSYVTGLPENYLDLTAEKRLEALSTMKGNVSPTIYGDEITQQTLESIRAMQSIQKTNGERGSNRYIISNCQTLENILELFAMCRLSNWENPTVDFIPLFETIPDLESAEAVMEGLFNNPIYKAHLESRKNKQTVMLGFSDGTKDGGYFMANWSIYKAKEALSGLATKYGISMAFFDGRGGPPARGGGNTHEFYASMGDTIQSDDIQLTIQGQTISSNFGTLDSSQYNLEQLLSSGIASRILNPGKNNLSDADRKTMENIAVHSYEAYQNFKAHPMFIPYLERMSTLPFYAKTNIGSRPSKRGKSKGLQFEDLRAIPFVGSWSQLKQNVPGFFGVGTSIQHFINEGKIEYVKQLYKNSRFFRTLLFNSMMSLTKSFFKLTAYMKEDKEFGAFWELIFEEYKL
;
A
#
# COMPACT_ATOMS: atom_id res chain seq x y z
N SER A 1 -20.37 -19.04 20.52
CA SER A 1 -19.10 -18.71 19.88
C SER A 1 -18.15 -18.04 20.86
N LYS A 2 -16.82 -18.10 20.64
CA LYS A 2 -15.82 -17.44 21.51
C LYS A 2 -16.12 -15.94 21.69
N PHE A 3 -16.57 -15.26 20.62
CA PHE A 3 -16.95 -13.86 20.72
C PHE A 3 -18.04 -13.59 21.76
N GLN A 4 -19.10 -14.37 21.78
CA GLN A 4 -20.19 -14.18 22.76
C GLN A 4 -19.71 -14.38 24.20
N ILE A 5 -18.84 -15.37 24.44
CA ILE A 5 -18.25 -15.63 25.75
C ILE A 5 -17.38 -14.45 26.20
N TYR A 6 -16.44 -14.02 25.37
CA TYR A 6 -15.53 -12.93 25.74
C TYR A 6 -16.22 -11.57 25.78
N ASN A 7 -17.22 -11.35 24.92
CA ASN A 7 -18.03 -10.13 24.98
C ASN A 7 -18.89 -10.07 26.25
N SER A 8 -19.42 -11.20 26.72
CA SER A 8 -20.13 -11.23 28.03
C SER A 8 -19.19 -10.98 29.20
N LEU A 9 -17.95 -11.46 29.14
CA LEU A 9 -16.93 -11.08 30.12
C LEU A 9 -16.66 -9.57 30.11
N PHE A 10 -16.54 -8.98 28.90
CA PHE A 10 -16.30 -7.56 28.71
C PHE A 10 -17.43 -6.70 29.35
N LEU A 11 -18.69 -7.13 29.25
CA LEU A 11 -19.85 -6.47 29.87
C LEU A 11 -19.85 -6.53 31.40
N THR A 12 -19.21 -7.55 31.98
CA THR A 12 -19.19 -7.75 33.45
C THR A 12 -18.01 -7.09 34.15
N LEU A 13 -17.04 -6.55 33.37
CA LEU A 13 -15.87 -5.90 33.95
C LEU A 13 -16.22 -4.53 34.55
N PRO A 14 -15.55 -4.12 35.65
CA PRO A 14 -15.88 -2.89 36.39
C PRO A 14 -15.30 -1.66 35.65
N PHE A 15 -15.94 -1.25 34.56
CA PHE A 15 -15.63 0.03 33.93
C PHE A 15 -16.60 1.09 34.46
N GLU A 16 -16.09 2.19 34.96
CA GLU A 16 -16.90 3.27 35.56
C GLU A 16 -17.93 3.83 34.56
N ASN A 17 -17.61 3.81 33.25
CA ASN A 17 -18.44 4.38 32.19
C ASN A 17 -19.36 3.36 31.45
N ILE A 18 -19.34 2.07 31.79
CA ILE A 18 -20.10 1.02 31.06
C ILE A 18 -21.43 0.66 31.75
N LYS A 19 -21.64 0.97 33.04
CA LYS A 19 -22.84 0.53 33.75
C LYS A 19 -24.15 0.92 33.08
N GLU A 20 -24.25 2.13 32.58
CA GLU A 20 -25.43 2.60 31.82
C GLU A 20 -25.44 2.11 30.38
N THR A 21 -24.25 1.96 29.78
CA THR A 21 -24.08 1.50 28.37
C THR A 21 -24.64 0.08 28.21
N SER A 22 -24.37 -0.84 29.12
CA SER A 22 -24.83 -2.24 29.03
C SER A 22 -26.36 -2.36 29.08
N LEU A 23 -27.04 -1.44 29.77
CA LEU A 23 -28.50 -1.41 29.87
C LEU A 23 -29.14 -0.74 28.66
N PHE A 24 -28.62 0.43 28.26
CA PHE A 24 -29.25 1.28 27.22
C PHE A 24 -28.87 0.90 25.80
N LEU A 25 -27.68 0.36 25.55
CA LEU A 25 -27.23 0.04 24.18
C LEU A 25 -28.15 -0.98 23.46
N PRO A 26 -28.59 -2.09 24.08
CA PRO A 26 -29.54 -3.00 23.43
C PRO A 26 -30.88 -2.32 23.08
N LEU A 27 -31.38 -1.44 23.95
CA LEU A 27 -32.61 -0.67 23.72
C LEU A 27 -32.42 0.34 22.57
N PHE A 28 -31.25 0.99 22.50
CA PHE A 28 -30.92 1.91 21.45
C PHE A 28 -30.79 1.19 20.10
N VAL A 29 -30.15 0.02 20.07
CA VAL A 29 -30.06 -0.81 18.85
C VAL A 29 -31.46 -1.20 18.33
N GLU A 30 -32.37 -1.58 19.21
CA GLU A 30 -33.75 -1.93 18.83
C GLU A 30 -34.51 -0.70 18.30
N THR A 31 -34.35 0.46 18.97
CA THR A 31 -34.92 1.73 18.50
C THR A 31 -34.39 2.13 17.13
N CYS A 32 -33.08 1.95 16.89
CA CYS A 32 -32.48 2.21 15.58
C CYS A 32 -33.04 1.29 14.50
N LYS A 33 -33.16 -0.02 14.75
CA LYS A 33 -33.72 -0.97 13.79
C LYS A 33 -35.13 -0.57 13.36
N LYS A 34 -35.99 -0.28 14.34
CA LYS A 34 -37.35 0.16 14.07
C LYS A 34 -37.37 1.49 13.32
N GLY A 35 -36.55 2.45 13.73
CA GLY A 35 -36.47 3.75 13.05
C GLY A 35 -36.02 3.63 11.60
N TYR A 36 -35.09 2.71 11.27
CA TYR A 36 -34.69 2.45 9.89
C TYR A 36 -35.77 1.75 9.06
N GLU A 37 -36.55 0.87 9.68
CA GLU A 37 -37.71 0.24 9.01
C GLU A 37 -38.80 1.27 8.66
N ASP A 38 -39.00 2.25 9.54
CA ASP A 38 -39.98 3.34 9.38
C ASP A 38 -39.41 4.53 8.58
N ASN A 39 -38.16 4.47 8.06
CA ASN A 39 -37.45 5.55 7.36
C ASN A 39 -37.32 6.86 8.16
N ASN A 40 -37.27 6.79 9.48
CA ASN A 40 -37.14 7.95 10.35
C ASN A 40 -35.75 8.60 10.21
N LYS A 41 -35.72 9.93 10.40
CA LYS A 41 -34.44 10.65 10.42
C LYS A 41 -33.64 10.25 11.68
N PRO A 42 -32.28 10.23 11.58
CA PRO A 42 -31.43 9.87 12.74
C PRO A 42 -31.73 10.68 14.00
N ILE A 43 -32.03 11.97 13.85
CA ILE A 43 -32.36 12.83 15.00
C ILE A 43 -33.65 12.39 15.68
N ASP A 44 -34.68 12.01 14.91
CA ASP A 44 -35.97 11.56 15.44
C ASP A 44 -35.83 10.22 16.18
N ILE A 45 -34.96 9.32 15.67
CA ILE A 45 -34.62 8.04 16.32
C ILE A 45 -33.95 8.31 17.68
N VAL A 46 -32.97 9.18 17.72
CA VAL A 46 -32.25 9.54 18.97
C VAL A 46 -33.19 10.22 19.95
N THR A 47 -34.01 11.18 19.51
CA THR A 47 -34.98 11.87 20.35
C THR A 47 -35.98 10.89 20.95
N SER A 48 -36.57 10.01 20.13
CA SER A 48 -37.55 9.02 20.62
C SER A 48 -36.95 8.02 21.62
N PHE A 49 -35.68 7.69 21.45
CA PHE A 49 -34.97 6.84 22.42
C PHE A 49 -34.85 7.50 23.78
N PHE A 50 -34.37 8.75 23.83
CA PHE A 50 -34.21 9.45 25.10
C PHE A 50 -35.56 9.77 25.78
N GLU A 51 -36.55 10.23 25.02
CA GLU A 51 -37.90 10.46 25.54
C GLU A 51 -38.50 9.21 26.21
N ARG A 52 -38.24 8.04 25.64
CA ARG A 52 -38.80 6.78 26.12
C ARG A 52 -38.03 6.14 27.28
N TYR A 53 -36.69 6.17 27.24
CA TYR A 53 -35.87 5.36 28.13
C TYR A 53 -35.02 6.16 29.11
N ALA A 54 -34.77 7.45 28.81
CA ALA A 54 -34.00 8.34 29.68
C ALA A 54 -34.49 9.80 29.63
N PRO A 55 -35.78 10.05 29.96
CA PRO A 55 -36.40 11.38 29.82
C PRO A 55 -35.77 12.44 30.74
N ASP A 56 -35.08 12.04 31.81
CA ASP A 56 -34.43 12.93 32.75
C ASP A 56 -33.00 13.33 32.35
N PHE A 57 -32.50 12.84 31.19
CA PHE A 57 -31.18 13.18 30.71
C PHE A 57 -31.19 14.54 30.00
N ASP A 58 -30.36 15.45 30.48
CA ASP A 58 -30.06 16.68 29.78
C ASP A 58 -29.21 16.41 28.52
N GLU A 59 -29.02 17.43 27.68
CA GLU A 59 -28.30 17.32 26.44
C GLU A 59 -26.84 16.81 26.60
N GLU A 60 -26.17 17.18 27.68
CA GLU A 60 -24.81 16.78 27.99
C GLU A 60 -24.75 15.28 28.32
N LYS A 61 -25.62 14.80 29.17
CA LYS A 61 -25.73 13.36 29.50
C LYS A 61 -26.15 12.52 28.30
N GLN A 62 -27.04 13.03 27.45
CA GLN A 62 -27.43 12.34 26.20
C GLN A 62 -26.20 12.17 25.25
N LYS A 63 -25.41 13.21 25.06
CA LYS A 63 -24.18 13.16 24.28
C LYS A 63 -23.16 12.21 24.88
N ASP A 64 -22.97 12.26 26.19
CA ASP A 64 -22.05 11.36 26.88
C ASP A 64 -22.46 9.88 26.74
N LEU A 65 -23.75 9.57 26.86
CA LEU A 65 -24.23 8.20 26.67
C LEU A 65 -24.04 7.73 25.23
N LEU A 66 -24.34 8.54 24.21
CA LEU A 66 -24.10 8.22 22.81
C LEU A 66 -22.61 8.02 22.52
N PHE A 67 -21.75 8.85 23.12
CA PHE A 67 -20.30 8.69 22.99
C PHE A 67 -19.81 7.40 23.65
N ASN A 68 -20.36 7.03 24.79
CA ASN A 68 -20.07 5.76 25.45
C ASN A 68 -20.50 4.56 24.62
N PHE A 69 -21.64 4.64 23.89
CA PHE A 69 -22.05 3.60 22.94
C PHE A 69 -21.01 3.42 21.84
N ILE A 70 -20.53 4.51 21.23
CA ILE A 70 -19.49 4.46 20.19
C ILE A 70 -18.23 3.81 20.76
N GLN A 71 -17.75 4.26 21.91
CA GLN A 71 -16.54 3.71 22.53
C GLN A 71 -16.67 2.21 22.84
N TYR A 72 -17.84 1.78 23.29
CA TYR A 72 -18.09 0.37 23.57
C TYR A 72 -18.08 -0.47 22.28
N ILE A 73 -18.75 0.01 21.22
CA ILE A 73 -18.79 -0.67 19.92
C ILE A 73 -17.37 -0.79 19.33
N GLU A 74 -16.56 0.26 19.41
CA GLU A 74 -15.15 0.22 18.97
C GLU A 74 -14.37 -0.89 19.66
N ARG A 75 -14.57 -1.08 20.97
CA ARG A 75 -13.93 -2.14 21.75
C ARG A 75 -14.42 -3.53 21.40
N GLN A 76 -15.71 -3.66 21.07
CA GLN A 76 -16.25 -4.93 20.53
C GLN A 76 -15.62 -5.29 19.19
N VAL A 77 -15.39 -4.31 18.31
CA VAL A 77 -14.71 -4.54 17.02
C VAL A 77 -13.27 -5.00 17.27
N VAL A 78 -12.54 -4.36 18.17
CA VAL A 78 -11.17 -4.78 18.54
C VAL A 78 -11.14 -6.21 19.10
N LEU A 79 -12.10 -6.58 19.94
CA LEU A 79 -12.21 -7.96 20.43
C LEU A 79 -12.48 -8.94 19.29
N PHE A 80 -13.31 -8.54 18.31
CA PHE A 80 -13.60 -9.36 17.14
C PHE A 80 -12.35 -9.55 16.28
N ASP A 81 -11.62 -8.47 16.00
CA ASP A 81 -10.36 -8.50 15.24
C ASP A 81 -9.34 -9.44 15.93
N ALA A 82 -9.19 -9.35 17.25
CA ALA A 82 -8.29 -10.25 17.98
C ALA A 82 -8.71 -11.73 17.92
N ILE A 83 -10.03 -12.02 17.88
CA ILE A 83 -10.54 -13.39 17.70
C ILE A 83 -10.32 -13.89 16.27
N GLU A 84 -10.50 -13.05 15.26
CA GLU A 84 -10.18 -13.39 13.87
C GLU A 84 -8.70 -13.72 13.72
N ASP A 85 -7.83 -12.89 14.26
CA ASP A 85 -6.38 -13.12 14.26
C ASP A 85 -6.00 -14.45 14.95
N ALA A 86 -6.57 -14.70 16.14
CA ALA A 86 -6.34 -15.94 16.90
C ALA A 86 -6.87 -17.20 16.19
N SER A 87 -7.84 -17.02 15.29
CA SER A 87 -8.49 -18.13 14.58
C SER A 87 -7.96 -18.26 13.14
N PHE A 88 -7.02 -17.43 12.72
CA PHE A 88 -6.62 -17.31 11.32
C PHE A 88 -6.21 -18.63 10.69
N SER A 89 -5.32 -19.39 11.34
CA SER A 89 -4.84 -20.68 10.88
C SER A 89 -5.89 -21.81 10.95
N TYR A 90 -6.98 -21.63 11.71
CA TYR A 90 -8.11 -22.57 11.73
C TYR A 90 -9.09 -22.34 10.58
N VAL A 91 -9.26 -21.09 10.15
CA VAL A 91 -10.20 -20.69 9.09
C VAL A 91 -9.56 -20.79 7.72
N ASN A 92 -8.26 -20.47 7.61
CA ASN A 92 -7.51 -20.49 6.37
C ASN A 92 -6.68 -21.77 6.27
N ASN A 93 -6.75 -22.44 5.12
CA ASN A 93 -5.91 -23.59 4.89
C ASN A 93 -4.47 -23.15 4.57
N MET A 94 -3.60 -23.18 5.60
CA MET A 94 -2.19 -22.77 5.51
C MET A 94 -1.34 -23.62 4.55
N HIS A 95 -1.89 -24.70 4.01
CA HIS A 95 -1.25 -25.59 3.04
C HIS A 95 -2.08 -25.79 1.77
N GLY A 96 -3.17 -25.03 1.64
CA GLY A 96 -4.11 -25.15 0.54
C GLY A 96 -3.74 -24.34 -0.70
N ARG A 97 -4.73 -24.14 -1.55
CA ARG A 97 -4.60 -23.39 -2.80
C ARG A 97 -3.98 -21.99 -2.54
N GLY A 98 -2.98 -21.66 -3.35
CA GLY A 98 -2.30 -20.38 -3.27
C GLY A 98 -1.15 -20.32 -2.26
N THR A 99 -0.78 -21.46 -1.64
CA THR A 99 0.45 -21.56 -0.84
C THR A 99 1.60 -22.15 -1.66
N LEU A 100 2.82 -21.91 -1.25
CA LEU A 100 4.01 -22.44 -1.93
C LEU A 100 4.07 -23.97 -1.92
N ARG A 101 3.58 -24.61 -0.83
CA ARG A 101 3.49 -26.06 -0.76
C ARG A 101 2.56 -26.59 -1.84
N ASN A 102 1.39 -26.03 -2.00
CA ASN A 102 0.45 -26.43 -3.04
C ASN A 102 1.01 -26.21 -4.44
N ILE A 103 1.69 -25.08 -4.69
CA ILE A 103 2.34 -24.81 -5.98
C ILE A 103 3.43 -25.84 -6.29
N LYS A 104 4.28 -26.17 -5.31
CA LYS A 104 5.32 -27.19 -5.45
C LYS A 104 4.71 -28.56 -5.82
N GLU A 105 3.65 -28.97 -5.13
CA GLU A 105 2.95 -30.25 -5.41
C GLU A 105 2.30 -30.23 -6.81
N GLU A 106 1.65 -29.13 -7.19
CA GLU A 106 1.02 -29.00 -8.51
C GLU A 106 2.06 -28.97 -9.63
N ALA A 107 3.20 -28.30 -9.44
CA ALA A 107 4.31 -28.29 -10.39
C ALA A 107 4.93 -29.68 -10.53
N ALA A 108 5.11 -30.43 -9.44
CA ALA A 108 5.60 -31.81 -9.48
C ALA A 108 4.63 -32.74 -10.24
N ASN A 109 3.34 -32.62 -9.99
CA ASN A 109 2.31 -33.41 -10.68
C ASN A 109 2.24 -33.13 -12.20
N LYS A 110 2.60 -31.89 -12.60
CA LYS A 110 2.66 -31.48 -14.01
C LYS A 110 4.06 -31.62 -14.64
N GLN A 111 5.04 -32.14 -13.91
CA GLN A 111 6.44 -32.26 -14.33
C GLN A 111 7.10 -30.91 -14.67
N LEU A 112 6.74 -29.86 -13.92
CA LEU A 112 7.22 -28.48 -14.10
C LEU A 112 8.14 -28.00 -12.97
N SER A 113 8.69 -28.90 -12.14
CA SER A 113 9.50 -28.52 -10.97
C SER A 113 10.75 -27.72 -11.33
N GLU A 114 11.43 -28.09 -12.41
CA GLU A 114 12.62 -27.38 -12.92
C GLU A 114 12.24 -25.97 -13.43
N THR A 115 11.17 -25.89 -14.22
CA THR A 115 10.63 -24.62 -14.71
C THR A 115 10.23 -23.68 -13.56
N LEU A 116 9.62 -24.23 -12.50
CA LEU A 116 9.29 -23.47 -11.30
C LEU A 116 10.53 -22.93 -10.61
N SER A 117 11.55 -23.77 -10.42
CA SER A 117 12.83 -23.39 -9.81
C SER A 117 13.51 -22.25 -10.57
N GLU A 118 13.62 -22.38 -11.90
CA GLU A 118 14.21 -21.31 -12.74
C GLU A 118 13.39 -20.02 -12.75
N TYR A 119 12.06 -20.12 -12.70
CA TYR A 119 11.22 -18.92 -12.67
C TYR A 119 11.34 -18.16 -11.34
N ILE A 120 11.35 -18.84 -10.20
CA ILE A 120 11.47 -18.22 -8.88
C ILE A 120 12.81 -17.48 -8.71
N LYS A 121 13.89 -17.93 -9.34
CA LYS A 121 15.19 -17.23 -9.31
C LYS A 121 15.13 -15.80 -9.83
N ARG A 122 14.16 -15.46 -10.69
CA ARG A 122 13.99 -14.12 -11.27
C ARG A 122 12.69 -13.42 -10.85
N PHE A 123 11.74 -14.14 -10.26
CA PHE A 123 10.45 -13.59 -9.82
C PHE A 123 10.60 -12.84 -8.50
N ASN A 124 9.96 -11.68 -8.40
CA ASN A 124 10.02 -10.85 -7.21
C ASN A 124 8.64 -10.27 -6.85
N VAL A 125 8.40 -10.06 -5.56
CA VAL A 125 7.23 -9.35 -5.05
C VAL A 125 7.71 -8.18 -4.17
N ARG A 126 7.38 -6.96 -4.58
CA ARG A 126 7.65 -5.76 -3.80
C ARG A 126 6.40 -5.27 -3.10
N ILE A 127 6.46 -5.22 -1.78
CA ILE A 127 5.39 -4.72 -0.91
C ILE A 127 5.78 -3.37 -0.36
N VAL A 128 4.98 -2.34 -0.66
CA VAL A 128 5.27 -0.98 -0.24
C VAL A 128 4.31 -0.55 0.85
N LEU A 129 4.85 -0.32 2.05
CA LEU A 129 4.10 0.17 3.20
C LEU A 129 3.88 1.66 3.06
N THR A 130 2.62 2.07 3.03
CA THR A 130 2.25 3.49 2.83
C THR A 130 1.58 4.07 4.07
N ALA A 131 1.34 5.38 4.04
CA ALA A 131 0.78 6.14 5.16
C ALA A 131 -0.54 5.55 5.72
N HIS A 132 -0.84 5.89 6.96
CA HIS A 132 -1.89 5.36 7.82
C HIS A 132 -3.28 6.05 7.80
N PRO A 133 -3.71 6.82 6.79
CA PRO A 133 -4.93 7.62 6.93
C PRO A 133 -6.21 6.79 7.09
N THR A 134 -6.13 5.48 7.02
CA THR A 134 -7.23 4.55 7.30
C THR A 134 -6.99 3.66 8.52
N GLN A 135 -5.87 3.82 9.22
CA GLN A 135 -5.59 3.12 10.47
C GLN A 135 -6.21 3.91 11.63
N PHE A 136 -7.32 3.43 12.14
CA PHE A 136 -8.08 4.09 13.20
C PHE A 136 -7.53 3.78 14.61
N TYR A 137 -6.87 2.64 14.80
CA TYR A 137 -6.36 2.24 16.11
C TYR A 137 -5.01 2.91 16.42
N PRO A 138 -4.85 3.52 17.60
CA PRO A 138 -3.54 3.92 18.10
C PRO A 138 -2.62 2.71 18.33
N ASP A 139 -1.30 2.95 18.34
CA ASP A 139 -0.30 1.88 18.47
C ASP A 139 -0.48 1.03 19.74
N ASN A 140 -0.88 1.65 20.87
CA ASN A 140 -1.18 0.93 22.11
C ASN A 140 -2.39 -0.02 21.99
N VAL A 141 -3.38 0.30 21.17
CA VAL A 141 -4.51 -0.60 20.88
C VAL A 141 -4.06 -1.75 19.98
N LEU A 142 -3.19 -1.51 19.00
CA LEU A 142 -2.61 -2.57 18.16
C LEU A 142 -1.80 -3.59 18.99
N VAL A 143 -1.05 -3.12 19.98
CA VAL A 143 -0.34 -4.01 20.92
C VAL A 143 -1.35 -4.86 21.71
N ILE A 144 -2.43 -4.26 22.21
CA ILE A 144 -3.47 -5.01 22.92
C ILE A 144 -4.13 -6.06 22.03
N ILE A 145 -4.42 -5.74 20.76
CA ILE A 145 -4.99 -6.70 19.79
C ILE A 145 -4.05 -7.91 19.64
N ASN A 146 -2.77 -7.68 19.45
CA ASN A 146 -1.79 -8.75 19.29
C ASN A 146 -1.66 -9.62 20.55
N GLU A 147 -1.55 -9.01 21.73
CA GLU A 147 -1.46 -9.76 23.00
C GLU A 147 -2.77 -10.52 23.29
N LEU A 148 -3.93 -9.92 22.98
CA LEU A 148 -5.24 -10.54 23.16
C LEU A 148 -5.41 -11.73 22.19
N SER A 149 -5.01 -11.59 20.94
CA SER A 149 -5.00 -12.68 19.95
C SER A 149 -4.16 -13.87 20.45
N ASN A 150 -2.95 -13.59 20.95
CA ASN A 150 -2.08 -14.63 21.51
C ASN A 150 -2.68 -15.32 22.76
N ALA A 151 -3.33 -14.57 23.63
CA ALA A 151 -4.00 -15.12 24.81
C ALA A 151 -5.22 -15.97 24.43
N ILE A 152 -6.01 -15.53 23.44
CA ILE A 152 -7.18 -16.26 22.91
C ILE A 152 -6.74 -17.55 22.22
N ALA A 153 -5.63 -17.54 21.47
CA ALA A 153 -5.09 -18.74 20.83
C ALA A 153 -4.66 -19.81 21.85
N LYS A 154 -4.23 -19.38 23.04
CA LYS A 154 -3.80 -20.27 24.14
C LYS A 154 -4.92 -20.58 25.15
N ASP A 155 -6.12 -20.05 24.95
CA ASP A 155 -7.23 -20.11 25.91
C ASP A 155 -6.86 -19.64 27.35
N ASP A 156 -5.94 -18.66 27.46
CA ASP A 156 -5.48 -18.06 28.73
C ASP A 156 -6.50 -17.02 29.24
N LEU A 157 -7.49 -17.48 30.00
CA LEU A 157 -8.60 -16.66 30.52
C LEU A 157 -8.14 -15.52 31.44
N ASP A 158 -7.07 -15.71 32.21
CA ASP A 158 -6.59 -14.68 33.14
C ASP A 158 -5.92 -13.53 32.37
N SER A 159 -5.13 -13.83 31.37
CA SER A 159 -4.55 -12.82 30.46
C SER A 159 -5.65 -12.12 29.65
N ILE A 160 -6.62 -12.86 29.10
CA ILE A 160 -7.77 -12.29 28.36
C ILE A 160 -8.51 -11.29 29.25
N LYS A 161 -8.86 -11.61 30.51
CA LYS A 161 -9.52 -10.69 31.41
C LYS A 161 -8.72 -9.41 31.66
N LYS A 162 -7.41 -9.53 31.93
CA LYS A 162 -6.51 -8.38 32.10
C LYS A 162 -6.47 -7.47 30.91
N LEU A 163 -6.33 -8.06 29.71
CA LEU A 163 -6.27 -7.33 28.45
C LEU A 163 -7.59 -6.65 28.10
N LEU A 164 -8.73 -7.28 28.38
CA LEU A 164 -10.06 -6.66 28.23
C LEU A 164 -10.23 -5.46 29.18
N VAL A 165 -9.76 -5.55 30.44
CA VAL A 165 -9.76 -4.41 31.37
C VAL A 165 -8.87 -3.29 30.85
N GLN A 166 -7.67 -3.61 30.36
CA GLN A 166 -6.75 -2.64 29.75
C GLN A 166 -7.39 -1.96 28.54
N LEU A 167 -8.00 -2.74 27.64
CA LEU A 167 -8.71 -2.24 26.46
C LEU A 167 -9.84 -1.26 26.85
N GLY A 168 -10.61 -1.59 27.88
CA GLY A 168 -11.68 -0.73 28.40
C GLY A 168 -11.18 0.64 28.87
N LYS A 169 -9.97 0.70 29.43
CA LYS A 169 -9.36 1.93 29.95
C LYS A 169 -8.50 2.67 28.93
N THR A 170 -8.18 2.07 27.80
CA THR A 170 -7.31 2.66 26.79
C THR A 170 -8.10 3.61 25.88
N PRO A 171 -7.67 4.86 25.70
CA PRO A 171 -8.31 5.78 24.75
C PRO A 171 -8.01 5.38 23.28
N PHE A 172 -9.02 5.49 22.41
CA PHE A 172 -8.92 5.10 21.01
C PHE A 172 -8.61 6.26 20.06
N TYR A 173 -8.59 7.47 20.53
CA TYR A 173 -8.31 8.65 19.71
C TYR A 173 -7.05 9.35 20.16
N LYS A 174 -6.30 9.89 19.19
CA LYS A 174 -5.12 10.71 19.44
C LYS A 174 -5.56 12.17 19.64
N LYS A 175 -5.06 12.82 20.71
CA LYS A 175 -5.31 14.25 20.95
C LYS A 175 -4.57 15.13 19.96
N GLU A 176 -3.42 14.67 19.48
CA GLU A 176 -2.56 15.39 18.55
C GLU A 176 -2.42 14.62 17.24
N LYS A 177 -2.26 15.38 16.15
CA LYS A 177 -2.02 14.81 14.82
C LYS A 177 -0.62 14.20 14.78
N PRO A 178 -0.45 12.93 14.31
CA PRO A 178 0.87 12.33 14.20
C PRO A 178 1.73 13.06 13.16
N THR A 179 3.03 13.12 13.42
CA THR A 179 4.01 13.57 12.44
C THR A 179 4.31 12.45 11.42
N PRO A 180 4.90 12.76 10.23
CA PRO A 180 5.35 11.72 9.30
C PRO A 180 6.34 10.73 9.91
N PHE A 181 7.13 11.17 10.90
CA PHE A 181 8.06 10.30 11.59
C PHE A 181 7.36 9.35 12.59
N ASP A 182 6.29 9.81 13.26
CA ASP A 182 5.49 8.95 14.14
C ASP A 182 4.81 7.84 13.33
N GLU A 183 4.28 8.17 12.13
CA GLU A 183 3.75 7.18 11.20
C GLU A 183 4.81 6.16 10.77
N ALA A 184 6.04 6.64 10.50
CA ALA A 184 7.14 5.76 10.14
C ALA A 184 7.47 4.78 11.28
N VAL A 185 7.55 5.26 12.52
CA VAL A 185 7.83 4.40 13.69
C VAL A 185 6.77 3.33 13.87
N SER A 186 5.49 3.70 13.74
CA SER A 186 4.38 2.75 13.82
C SER A 186 4.46 1.63 12.78
N LEU A 187 4.82 1.95 11.53
CA LEU A 187 4.94 0.95 10.47
C LEU A 187 6.21 0.11 10.57
N ILE A 188 7.30 0.67 11.08
CA ILE A 188 8.54 -0.08 11.33
C ILE A 188 8.29 -1.22 12.32
N TRP A 189 7.32 -1.09 13.23
CA TRP A 189 6.94 -2.18 14.14
C TRP A 189 6.54 -3.46 13.38
N PHE A 190 5.77 -3.35 12.29
CA PHE A 190 5.40 -4.51 11.44
C PHE A 190 6.61 -5.11 10.73
N LEU A 191 7.56 -4.29 10.27
CA LEU A 191 8.81 -4.78 9.71
C LEU A 191 9.60 -5.59 10.74
N GLU A 192 9.76 -5.05 11.96
CA GLU A 192 10.55 -5.67 13.03
C GLU A 192 9.93 -6.97 13.58
N ASN A 193 8.61 -7.02 13.73
CA ASN A 193 7.93 -8.07 14.50
C ASN A 193 7.17 -9.07 13.64
N VAL A 194 6.88 -8.74 12.38
CA VAL A 194 6.09 -9.60 11.50
C VAL A 194 6.88 -9.95 10.23
N PHE A 195 7.15 -8.98 9.35
CA PHE A 195 7.77 -9.24 8.05
C PHE A 195 9.17 -9.83 8.14
N TYR A 196 9.97 -9.40 9.12
CA TYR A 196 11.31 -9.95 9.36
C TYR A 196 11.31 -11.47 9.55
N HIS A 197 10.27 -11.99 10.17
CA HIS A 197 10.13 -13.42 10.43
C HIS A 197 9.38 -14.15 9.31
N SER A 198 8.22 -13.66 8.89
CA SER A 198 7.39 -14.33 7.88
C SER A 198 8.08 -14.41 6.51
N ALA A 199 8.73 -13.33 6.06
CA ALA A 199 9.44 -13.34 4.78
C ALA A 199 10.67 -14.26 4.80
N SER A 200 11.43 -14.29 5.91
CA SER A 200 12.56 -15.21 6.02
C SER A 200 12.13 -16.68 6.04
N THR A 201 11.02 -17.02 6.71
CA THR A 201 10.46 -18.37 6.68
C THR A 201 10.10 -18.82 5.27
N ILE A 202 9.51 -17.93 4.48
CA ILE A 202 9.18 -18.22 3.07
C ILE A 202 10.46 -18.37 2.25
N TYR A 203 11.44 -17.50 2.46
CA TYR A 203 12.72 -17.57 1.75
C TYR A 203 13.45 -18.88 2.03
N ASP A 204 13.53 -19.31 3.30
CA ASP A 204 14.10 -20.57 3.70
C ASP A 204 13.38 -21.74 3.00
N TYR A 205 12.05 -21.73 3.00
CA TYR A 205 11.26 -22.78 2.33
C TYR A 205 11.55 -22.85 0.82
N VAL A 206 11.68 -21.71 0.15
CA VAL A 206 11.99 -21.65 -1.29
C VAL A 206 13.40 -22.18 -1.56
N ALA A 207 14.39 -21.74 -0.78
CA ALA A 207 15.78 -22.17 -0.92
C ALA A 207 15.93 -23.69 -0.71
N GLU A 208 15.32 -24.23 0.35
CA GLU A 208 15.45 -25.65 0.71
C GLU A 208 14.59 -26.61 -0.13
N HIS A 209 13.37 -26.18 -0.49
CA HIS A 209 12.38 -27.13 -1.02
C HIS A 209 12.02 -26.92 -2.49
N ILE A 210 12.33 -25.76 -3.07
CA ILE A 210 12.00 -25.46 -4.46
C ILE A 210 13.29 -25.38 -5.30
N ILE A 211 14.28 -24.64 -4.83
CA ILE A 211 15.55 -24.45 -5.55
C ILE A 211 16.55 -25.54 -5.21
N ASN A 212 16.51 -26.05 -3.96
CA ASN A 212 17.45 -27.04 -3.41
C ASN A 212 18.93 -26.57 -3.50
N SER A 213 19.16 -25.28 -3.30
CA SER A 213 20.48 -24.65 -3.40
C SER A 213 20.54 -23.38 -2.56
N ASP A 214 21.72 -23.11 -1.98
CA ASP A 214 22.05 -21.84 -1.32
C ASP A 214 22.34 -20.71 -2.34
N GLU A 215 22.33 -21.02 -3.64
CA GLU A 215 22.64 -20.09 -4.75
C GLU A 215 21.48 -19.16 -5.14
N LEU A 216 20.55 -18.92 -4.24
CA LEU A 216 19.47 -17.96 -4.50
C LEU A 216 20.01 -16.53 -4.32
N ASP A 217 20.28 -15.85 -5.43
CA ASP A 217 20.72 -14.46 -5.43
C ASP A 217 19.53 -13.47 -5.37
N ASN A 218 18.35 -13.92 -5.78
CA ASN A 218 17.12 -13.12 -5.74
C ASN A 218 16.57 -13.04 -4.31
N SER A 219 16.19 -11.85 -3.86
CA SER A 219 15.56 -11.65 -2.56
C SER A 219 14.12 -12.17 -2.48
N ILE A 220 13.48 -12.52 -3.59
CA ILE A 220 12.07 -12.94 -3.73
C ILE A 220 11.10 -11.87 -3.24
N PHE A 221 11.37 -11.27 -2.08
CA PHE A 221 10.65 -10.13 -1.52
C PHE A 221 11.52 -8.89 -1.49
N ASP A 222 10.89 -7.76 -1.78
CA ASP A 222 11.44 -6.43 -1.55
C ASP A 222 10.41 -5.60 -0.78
N PHE A 223 10.87 -4.82 0.19
CA PHE A 223 10.00 -3.98 0.99
C PHE A 223 10.28 -2.51 0.68
N GLY A 224 9.22 -1.80 0.30
CA GLY A 224 9.22 -0.36 0.12
C GLY A 224 8.58 0.36 1.30
N PHE A 225 8.92 1.62 1.48
CA PHE A 225 8.49 2.41 2.62
C PHE A 225 8.23 3.86 2.20
N TRP A 226 7.03 4.38 2.46
CA TRP A 226 6.64 5.73 2.06
C TRP A 226 6.62 6.76 3.19
N PRO A 227 6.27 6.44 4.47
CA PRO A 227 6.31 7.43 5.54
C PRO A 227 7.72 8.02 5.70
N GLY A 228 7.80 9.35 5.61
CA GLY A 228 9.07 10.08 5.60
C GLY A 228 9.73 10.25 4.23
N GLY A 229 9.20 9.62 3.15
CA GLY A 229 9.67 9.77 1.77
C GLY A 229 8.62 10.37 0.82
N ASP A 230 7.34 10.13 1.10
CA ASP A 230 6.24 10.62 0.29
C ASP A 230 5.93 12.10 0.57
N ARG A 231 6.44 12.97 -0.31
CA ARG A 231 6.30 14.43 -0.23
C ARG A 231 5.08 14.95 -0.98
N ASP A 232 4.45 14.15 -1.82
CA ASP A 232 3.30 14.57 -2.64
C ASP A 232 2.15 15.10 -1.79
N GLY A 233 1.97 16.42 -1.84
CA GLY A 233 0.97 17.15 -1.05
C GLY A 233 1.12 17.01 0.47
N ASN A 234 2.31 16.70 0.98
CA ASN A 234 2.63 16.66 2.41
C ASN A 234 3.86 17.53 2.72
N PRO A 235 3.68 18.81 3.09
CA PRO A 235 4.79 19.74 3.35
C PRO A 235 5.60 19.38 4.60
N PHE A 236 5.08 18.49 5.45
CA PHE A 236 5.78 18.03 6.66
C PHE A 236 6.85 16.98 6.40
N VAL A 237 6.90 16.40 5.19
CA VAL A 237 7.96 15.48 4.78
C VAL A 237 9.14 16.28 4.22
N THR A 238 10.03 16.66 5.10
CA THR A 238 11.28 17.38 4.78
C THR A 238 12.45 16.41 4.58
N ALA A 239 13.53 16.85 3.95
CA ALA A 239 14.76 16.06 3.81
C ALA A 239 15.31 15.56 5.16
N LYS A 240 15.18 16.37 6.22
CA LYS A 240 15.55 15.99 7.59
C LYS A 240 14.70 14.81 8.10
N ILE A 241 13.40 14.81 7.85
CA ILE A 241 12.52 13.70 8.22
C ILE A 241 12.88 12.44 7.43
N THR A 242 13.18 12.58 6.13
CA THR A 242 13.64 11.48 5.27
C THR A 242 14.89 10.81 5.82
N LEU A 243 15.92 11.60 6.14
CA LEU A 243 17.16 11.09 6.74
C LEU A 243 16.93 10.42 8.12
N LYS A 244 16.08 11.04 8.95
CA LYS A 244 15.71 10.48 10.26
C LYS A 244 14.99 9.14 10.14
N THR A 245 14.11 9.00 9.16
CA THR A 245 13.39 7.75 8.87
C THR A 245 14.34 6.66 8.37
N ALA A 246 15.22 6.98 7.42
CA ALA A 246 16.23 6.04 6.93
C ALA A 246 17.14 5.53 8.02
N LYS A 247 17.58 6.41 8.91
CA LYS A 247 18.39 6.04 10.09
C LYS A 247 17.61 5.14 11.05
N ARG A 248 16.32 5.39 11.24
CA ARG A 248 15.45 4.54 12.08
C ARG A 248 15.24 3.16 11.48
N LEU A 249 15.06 3.04 10.16
CA LEU A 249 14.98 1.77 9.44
C LEU A 249 16.27 0.96 9.62
N GLN A 250 17.44 1.58 9.39
CA GLN A 250 18.75 0.96 9.58
C GLN A 250 18.94 0.47 11.03
N PHE A 251 18.67 1.33 12.01
CA PHE A 251 18.76 0.97 13.42
C PHE A 251 17.88 -0.24 13.75
N SER A 252 16.68 -0.29 13.19
CA SER A 252 15.72 -1.36 13.46
C SER A 252 16.17 -2.71 12.90
N VAL A 253 16.69 -2.76 11.67
CA VAL A 253 17.20 -4.02 11.10
C VAL A 253 18.46 -4.49 11.82
N LEU A 254 19.38 -3.59 12.14
CA LEU A 254 20.60 -3.93 12.89
C LEU A 254 20.28 -4.46 14.29
N ARG A 255 19.25 -3.90 14.95
CA ARG A 255 18.76 -4.40 16.24
C ARG A 255 18.23 -5.83 16.13
N ASN A 256 17.56 -6.17 15.02
CA ASN A 256 17.10 -7.53 14.78
C ASN A 256 18.29 -8.48 14.53
N TYR A 257 19.26 -8.09 13.70
CA TYR A 257 20.49 -8.87 13.51
C TYR A 257 21.25 -9.09 14.82
N TYR A 258 21.40 -8.04 15.64
CA TYR A 258 22.01 -8.15 16.95
C TYR A 258 21.32 -9.17 17.85
N ARG A 259 19.96 -9.17 17.87
CA ARG A 259 19.18 -10.14 18.65
C ARG A 259 19.39 -11.58 18.16
N ASP A 260 19.42 -11.78 16.85
CA ASP A 260 19.61 -13.11 16.25
C ASP A 260 21.04 -13.59 16.47
N LEU A 261 22.06 -12.75 16.29
CA LEU A 261 23.45 -13.08 16.60
C LEU A 261 23.66 -13.41 18.09
N ARG A 262 23.01 -12.71 19.01
CA ARG A 262 23.02 -13.06 20.44
C ARG A 262 22.42 -14.42 20.74
N LYS A 263 21.36 -14.81 20.04
CA LYS A 263 20.78 -16.16 20.16
C LYS A 263 21.75 -17.19 19.59
N LEU A 264 22.31 -16.93 18.43
CA LEU A 264 23.28 -17.80 17.76
C LEU A 264 24.53 -18.03 18.61
N LYS A 265 25.12 -16.97 19.21
CA LYS A 265 26.25 -17.04 20.10
C LYS A 265 26.05 -17.99 21.28
N ARG A 266 24.82 -18.14 21.78
CA ARG A 266 24.51 -19.09 22.87
C ARG A 266 24.45 -20.54 22.40
N LYS A 267 24.25 -20.78 21.12
CA LYS A 267 24.18 -22.10 20.48
C LYS A 267 25.57 -22.55 20.01
N ILE A 268 26.34 -21.64 19.40
CA ILE A 268 27.67 -21.91 18.86
C ILE A 268 28.72 -21.61 19.93
N THR A 269 29.12 -22.65 20.69
CA THR A 269 30.04 -22.57 21.81
C THR A 269 31.32 -23.41 21.59
N PHE A 270 31.57 -23.82 20.37
CA PHE A 270 32.67 -24.73 20.01
C PHE A 270 33.73 -24.05 19.14
N PRO A 271 34.97 -24.59 19.15
CA PRO A 271 36.15 -23.91 18.58
C PRO A 271 35.99 -23.52 17.11
N GLY A 272 36.63 -22.42 16.73
CA GLY A 272 36.65 -21.91 15.36
C GLY A 272 35.48 -21.00 15.01
N ALA A 273 34.26 -21.40 15.32
CA ALA A 273 33.01 -20.65 15.00
C ALA A 273 32.64 -19.64 16.11
N GLU A 274 32.86 -19.99 17.40
CA GLU A 274 32.44 -19.20 18.55
C GLU A 274 32.94 -17.75 18.54
N HIS A 275 34.26 -17.59 18.29
CA HIS A 275 34.90 -16.27 18.26
C HIS A 275 34.41 -15.40 17.11
N ARG A 276 34.13 -16.00 15.93
CA ARG A 276 33.60 -15.27 14.77
C ARG A 276 32.19 -14.74 15.03
N VAL A 277 31.32 -15.57 15.60
CA VAL A 277 29.97 -15.13 15.98
C VAL A 277 30.00 -14.06 17.07
N ALA A 278 30.94 -14.17 18.04
CA ALA A 278 31.12 -13.16 19.07
C ALA A 278 31.62 -11.83 18.49
N ASN A 279 32.56 -11.88 17.53
CA ASN A 279 33.05 -10.69 16.82
C ASN A 279 31.97 -10.03 15.98
N LEU A 280 31.13 -10.82 15.26
CA LEU A 280 30.00 -10.29 14.51
C LEU A 280 28.97 -9.62 15.43
N GLU A 281 28.63 -10.24 16.55
CA GLU A 281 27.74 -9.63 17.55
C GLU A 281 28.28 -8.30 18.04
N GLN A 282 29.61 -8.24 18.35
CA GLN A 282 30.26 -7.03 18.81
C GLN A 282 30.32 -5.95 17.70
N LEU A 283 30.56 -6.35 16.45
CA LEU A 283 30.61 -5.44 15.31
C LEU A 283 29.25 -4.75 15.12
N VAL A 284 28.15 -5.53 15.15
CA VAL A 284 26.76 -4.97 15.04
C VAL A 284 26.41 -4.14 16.27
N PHE A 285 26.85 -4.54 17.47
CA PHE A 285 26.68 -3.77 18.69
C PHE A 285 27.37 -2.40 18.61
N ASN A 286 28.59 -2.36 18.10
CA ASN A 286 29.36 -1.12 17.95
C ASN A 286 28.67 -0.19 16.94
N GLU A 287 28.17 -0.70 15.82
CA GLU A 287 27.41 0.11 14.85
C GLU A 287 26.12 0.68 15.43
N LEU A 288 25.40 -0.10 16.24
CA LEU A 288 24.16 0.35 16.88
C LEU A 288 24.39 1.47 17.90
N PHE A 289 25.41 1.36 18.74
CA PHE A 289 25.57 2.22 19.91
C PHE A 289 26.75 3.19 19.83
N TYR A 290 27.70 2.91 18.94
CA TYR A 290 28.92 3.72 18.77
C TYR A 290 29.34 3.84 17.30
N PRO A 291 28.42 4.29 16.39
CA PRO A 291 28.67 4.26 14.94
C PRO A 291 29.92 5.05 14.52
N ASP A 292 30.22 6.14 15.21
CA ASP A 292 31.41 6.97 14.90
C ASP A 292 32.76 6.26 15.17
N ARG A 293 32.75 5.11 15.84
CA ARG A 293 33.95 4.32 16.15
C ARG A 293 34.13 3.15 15.17
N ASN A 294 33.20 2.94 14.27
CA ASN A 294 33.18 1.77 13.39
C ASN A 294 33.60 2.20 11.97
N THR A 295 34.87 2.04 11.66
CA THR A 295 35.42 2.49 10.36
C THR A 295 35.22 1.52 9.22
N GLU A 296 34.90 0.25 9.51
CA GLU A 296 34.73 -0.82 8.51
C GLU A 296 33.44 -1.63 8.78
N PHE A 297 32.29 -1.00 8.55
CA PHE A 297 31.03 -1.70 8.66
C PHE A 297 30.30 -1.71 7.30
N SER A 298 30.02 -2.90 6.78
CA SER A 298 29.25 -3.08 5.56
C SER A 298 28.47 -4.39 5.58
N LEU A 299 27.44 -4.49 4.73
CA LEU A 299 26.69 -5.73 4.56
C LEU A 299 27.59 -6.87 4.08
N ASP A 300 28.51 -6.59 3.18
CA ASP A 300 29.43 -7.58 2.62
C ASP A 300 30.32 -8.20 3.70
N ILE A 301 30.81 -7.40 4.65
CA ILE A 301 31.58 -7.91 5.79
C ILE A 301 30.73 -8.88 6.62
N LEU A 302 29.47 -8.50 6.94
CA LEU A 302 28.56 -9.35 7.69
C LEU A 302 28.29 -10.68 6.96
N LEU A 303 27.98 -10.62 5.67
CA LEU A 303 27.69 -11.79 4.85
C LEU A 303 28.92 -12.70 4.69
N ASN A 304 30.10 -12.14 4.43
CA ASN A 304 31.34 -12.91 4.27
C ASN A 304 31.72 -13.66 5.57
N GLU A 305 31.61 -12.97 6.71
CA GLU A 305 31.92 -13.61 8.01
C GLU A 305 30.82 -14.68 8.36
N MET A 306 29.55 -14.43 8.08
CA MET A 306 28.50 -15.44 8.30
C MET A 306 28.68 -16.66 7.40
N ASN A 307 29.08 -16.48 6.14
CA ASN A 307 29.40 -17.60 5.24
C ASN A 307 30.61 -18.37 5.74
N THR A 308 31.64 -17.69 6.23
CA THR A 308 32.78 -18.34 6.84
C THR A 308 32.40 -19.20 8.08
N VAL A 309 31.49 -18.68 8.91
CA VAL A 309 30.90 -19.46 10.03
C VAL A 309 30.18 -20.69 9.50
N LEU A 310 29.34 -20.53 8.46
CA LEU A 310 28.62 -21.64 7.85
C LEU A 310 29.56 -22.74 7.33
N ASP A 311 30.62 -22.35 6.62
CA ASP A 311 31.64 -23.28 6.09
C ASP A 311 32.35 -24.08 7.22
N ILE A 312 32.69 -23.41 8.32
CA ILE A 312 33.29 -24.09 9.50
C ILE A 312 32.30 -25.10 10.08
N LEU A 313 31.01 -24.74 10.22
CA LEU A 313 30.01 -25.63 10.77
C LEU A 313 29.81 -26.88 9.89
N ILE A 314 29.77 -26.71 8.57
CA ILE A 314 29.59 -27.80 7.61
C ILE A 314 30.85 -28.75 7.64
N ASN A 315 32.05 -28.17 7.53
CA ASN A 315 33.27 -28.93 7.31
C ASN A 315 33.84 -29.53 8.60
N GLU A 316 33.71 -28.84 9.75
CA GLU A 316 34.39 -29.23 11.00
C GLU A 316 33.41 -29.72 12.08
N HIS A 317 32.11 -29.33 11.99
CA HIS A 317 31.10 -29.63 13.02
C HIS A 317 29.87 -30.35 12.51
N SER A 318 29.98 -31.09 11.40
CA SER A 318 28.89 -31.92 10.81
C SER A 318 27.60 -31.13 10.57
N GLY A 319 27.69 -29.84 10.28
CA GLY A 319 26.56 -28.96 10.00
C GLY A 319 25.68 -28.60 11.21
N LEU A 320 26.21 -28.76 12.44
CA LEU A 320 25.48 -28.43 13.66
C LEU A 320 25.06 -26.92 13.66
N TYR A 321 23.75 -26.63 13.77
CA TYR A 321 23.19 -25.26 13.71
C TYR A 321 23.37 -24.53 12.37
N GLN A 322 23.71 -25.23 11.28
CA GLN A 322 23.83 -24.61 9.94
C GLN A 322 22.53 -23.91 9.50
N GLU A 323 21.36 -24.42 9.85
CA GLU A 323 20.06 -23.84 9.50
C GLU A 323 19.85 -22.48 10.20
N ASP A 324 20.25 -22.36 11.47
CA ASP A 324 20.19 -21.08 12.18
C ASP A 324 21.07 -20.02 11.51
N VAL A 325 22.26 -20.42 11.04
CA VAL A 325 23.21 -19.52 10.35
C VAL A 325 22.67 -19.14 8.97
N ARG A 326 22.16 -20.11 8.18
CA ARG A 326 21.51 -19.85 6.88
C ARG A 326 20.34 -18.88 7.02
N ASN A 327 19.48 -19.07 8.00
CA ASN A 327 18.35 -18.17 8.26
C ASN A 327 18.81 -16.72 8.47
N ILE A 328 19.90 -16.48 9.22
CA ILE A 328 20.45 -15.14 9.42
C ILE A 328 21.05 -14.59 8.11
N ILE A 329 21.75 -15.40 7.32
CA ILE A 329 22.27 -15.00 6.00
C ILE A 329 21.10 -14.61 5.08
N HIS A 330 20.02 -15.39 5.04
CA HIS A 330 18.85 -15.10 4.24
C HIS A 330 18.18 -13.78 4.66
N LYS A 331 18.07 -13.51 5.97
CA LYS A 331 17.58 -12.23 6.48
C LYS A 331 18.48 -11.06 6.06
N MET A 332 19.80 -11.22 6.10
CA MET A 332 20.73 -10.20 5.64
C MET A 332 20.61 -9.93 4.12
N LYS A 333 20.40 -10.97 3.30
CA LYS A 333 20.13 -10.84 1.87
C LYS A 333 18.79 -10.13 1.58
N LEU A 334 17.71 -10.47 2.33
CA LEU A 334 16.39 -9.88 2.21
C LEU A 334 16.40 -8.39 2.58
N PHE A 335 16.88 -8.07 3.77
CA PHE A 335 16.67 -6.78 4.41
C PHE A 335 17.88 -5.83 4.34
N GLY A 336 19.05 -6.31 3.98
CA GLY A 336 20.27 -5.51 3.86
C GLY A 336 20.56 -4.67 5.10
N LEU A 337 21.07 -3.47 4.89
CA LEU A 337 21.23 -2.46 5.96
C LEU A 337 20.08 -1.44 5.95
N HIS A 338 19.16 -1.54 5.00
CA HIS A 338 18.07 -0.56 4.79
C HIS A 338 16.72 -0.97 5.40
N PHE A 339 16.50 -2.23 5.70
CA PHE A 339 15.26 -2.86 6.15
C PHE A 339 14.12 -2.78 5.13
N ALA A 340 13.79 -1.59 4.66
CA ALA A 340 12.88 -1.31 3.56
C ALA A 340 13.39 -0.09 2.78
N SER A 341 13.22 -0.09 1.46
CA SER A 341 13.65 1.02 0.60
C SER A 341 12.75 2.22 0.82
N LEU A 342 13.32 3.35 1.19
CA LEU A 342 12.57 4.58 1.34
C LEU A 342 12.35 5.23 -0.02
N ASP A 343 11.14 5.12 -0.57
CA ASP A 343 10.77 5.73 -1.84
C ASP A 343 10.52 7.23 -1.65
N ILE A 344 11.07 8.06 -2.53
CA ILE A 344 10.73 9.48 -2.59
C ILE A 344 9.62 9.66 -3.62
N ARG A 345 8.60 10.46 -3.29
CA ARG A 345 7.51 10.78 -4.21
C ARG A 345 7.18 12.27 -4.17
N GLN A 346 7.01 12.88 -5.36
CA GLN A 346 6.58 14.27 -5.50
C GLN A 346 5.80 14.46 -6.81
N ASP A 347 4.95 15.48 -6.83
CA ASP A 347 4.13 15.90 -7.97
C ASP A 347 4.99 16.55 -9.06
N SER A 348 4.77 16.18 -10.33
CA SER A 348 5.47 16.71 -11.49
C SER A 348 5.35 18.22 -11.64
N ARG A 349 4.22 18.80 -11.24
CA ARG A 349 4.01 20.26 -11.27
C ARG A 349 4.90 20.98 -10.28
N VAL A 350 5.18 20.36 -9.12
CA VAL A 350 6.15 20.86 -8.14
C VAL A 350 7.55 20.79 -8.73
N HIS A 351 7.91 19.67 -9.39
CA HIS A 351 9.20 19.54 -10.07
C HIS A 351 9.40 20.59 -11.15
N HIS A 352 8.38 20.81 -11.98
CA HIS A 352 8.42 21.86 -13.03
C HIS A 352 8.61 23.25 -12.45
N GLY A 353 7.89 23.60 -11.38
CA GLY A 353 8.06 24.88 -10.68
C GLY A 353 9.46 25.05 -10.09
N VAL A 354 9.96 24.02 -9.41
CA VAL A 354 11.33 23.97 -8.86
C VAL A 354 12.38 24.08 -9.97
N PHE A 355 12.21 23.33 -11.06
CA PHE A 355 13.13 23.38 -12.19
C PHE A 355 13.16 24.77 -12.85
N THR A 356 11.99 25.39 -13.02
CA THR A 356 11.86 26.75 -13.52
C THR A 356 12.59 27.76 -12.62
N GLU A 357 12.46 27.64 -11.31
CA GLU A 357 13.17 28.48 -10.34
C GLU A 357 14.70 28.27 -10.43
N ILE A 358 15.14 27.01 -10.59
CA ILE A 358 16.56 26.68 -10.75
C ILE A 358 17.14 27.38 -11.99
N VAL A 359 16.53 27.20 -13.16
CA VAL A 359 17.07 27.75 -14.42
C VAL A 359 16.92 29.26 -14.55
N SER A 360 16.05 29.87 -13.76
CA SER A 360 15.83 31.33 -13.72
C SER A 360 16.79 32.07 -12.79
N HIS A 361 17.61 31.36 -11.99
CA HIS A 361 18.51 31.98 -11.06
C HIS A 361 19.59 32.78 -11.78
N PRO A 362 19.86 34.06 -11.42
CA PRO A 362 20.80 34.92 -12.18
C PRO A 362 22.20 34.35 -12.36
N ASP A 363 22.69 33.66 -11.35
CA ASP A 363 24.05 33.08 -11.36
C ASP A 363 24.11 31.62 -11.79
N ILE A 364 23.02 31.03 -12.33
CA ILE A 364 22.92 29.61 -12.60
C ILE A 364 24.03 29.11 -13.53
N GLN A 365 24.44 29.90 -14.51
CA GLN A 365 25.50 29.57 -15.45
C GLN A 365 26.86 29.30 -14.78
N SER A 366 27.07 29.82 -13.55
CA SER A 366 28.27 29.56 -12.76
C SER A 366 28.30 28.16 -12.13
N TYR A 367 27.14 27.52 -12.01
CA TYR A 367 26.98 26.22 -11.33
C TYR A 367 26.65 25.07 -12.27
N VAL A 368 26.25 25.37 -13.53
CA VAL A 368 25.68 24.41 -14.49
C VAL A 368 26.38 24.50 -15.83
N THR A 369 26.59 23.34 -16.46
CA THR A 369 27.02 23.23 -17.84
C THR A 369 25.92 22.60 -18.69
N GLY A 370 25.82 22.98 -19.96
CA GLY A 370 24.81 22.46 -20.88
C GLY A 370 23.43 23.12 -20.76
N LEU A 371 23.30 24.18 -19.96
CA LEU A 371 22.06 24.98 -19.86
C LEU A 371 22.11 26.14 -20.84
N PRO A 372 21.21 26.24 -21.84
CA PRO A 372 21.07 27.41 -22.70
C PRO A 372 20.56 28.63 -21.92
N GLU A 373 21.08 29.85 -22.19
CA GLU A 373 20.65 31.09 -21.53
C GLU A 373 19.15 31.36 -21.69
N ASN A 374 18.57 30.98 -22.83
CA ASN A 374 17.16 31.19 -23.14
C ASN A 374 16.32 29.91 -23.00
N TYR A 375 16.66 29.03 -22.05
CA TYR A 375 16.01 27.72 -21.87
C TYR A 375 14.47 27.80 -21.83
N LEU A 376 13.90 28.75 -21.12
CA LEU A 376 12.46 28.92 -20.98
C LEU A 376 11.73 29.28 -22.28
N ASP A 377 12.44 29.91 -23.22
CA ASP A 377 11.91 30.31 -24.53
C ASP A 377 12.09 29.23 -25.63
N LEU A 378 12.73 28.12 -25.30
CA LEU A 378 13.00 27.03 -26.25
C LEU A 378 11.72 26.25 -26.61
N THR A 379 11.70 25.67 -27.81
CA THR A 379 10.70 24.67 -28.18
C THR A 379 10.82 23.42 -27.31
N ALA A 380 9.75 22.64 -27.18
CA ALA A 380 9.74 21.41 -26.40
C ALA A 380 10.90 20.47 -26.77
N GLU A 381 11.16 20.26 -28.07
CA GLU A 381 12.26 19.42 -28.57
C GLU A 381 13.64 19.88 -28.08
N LYS A 382 13.90 21.20 -28.16
CA LYS A 382 15.16 21.78 -27.69
C LYS A 382 15.30 21.74 -26.19
N ARG A 383 14.18 21.87 -25.44
CA ARG A 383 14.20 21.68 -23.98
C ARG A 383 14.57 20.25 -23.61
N LEU A 384 14.00 19.25 -24.27
CA LEU A 384 14.34 17.84 -24.06
C LEU A 384 15.83 17.54 -24.33
N GLU A 385 16.40 18.15 -25.40
CA GLU A 385 17.82 18.06 -25.69
C GLU A 385 18.69 18.69 -24.59
N ALA A 386 18.33 19.89 -24.14
CA ALA A 386 19.02 20.59 -23.06
C ALA A 386 18.96 19.81 -21.73
N LEU A 387 17.77 19.30 -21.34
CA LEU A 387 17.59 18.46 -20.16
C LEU A 387 18.51 17.22 -20.17
N SER A 388 18.76 16.68 -21.36
CA SER A 388 19.63 15.53 -21.56
C SER A 388 21.12 15.84 -21.38
N THR A 389 21.55 17.09 -21.51
CA THR A 389 22.95 17.51 -21.47
C THR A 389 23.38 18.23 -20.18
N MET A 390 22.41 18.81 -19.46
CA MET A 390 22.68 19.59 -18.23
C MET A 390 23.35 18.74 -17.15
N LYS A 391 24.36 19.34 -16.50
CA LYS A 391 24.96 18.81 -15.27
C LYS A 391 25.60 19.93 -14.46
N GLY A 392 25.78 19.73 -13.15
CA GLY A 392 26.36 20.75 -12.29
C GLY A 392 26.25 20.42 -10.81
N ASN A 393 26.51 21.44 -9.99
CA ASN A 393 26.39 21.33 -8.55
C ASN A 393 25.72 22.60 -7.99
N VAL A 394 24.39 22.59 -8.02
CA VAL A 394 23.57 23.70 -7.55
C VAL A 394 23.31 23.57 -6.05
N SER A 395 23.71 24.55 -5.25
CA SER A 395 23.45 24.55 -3.82
C SER A 395 21.99 24.88 -3.52
N PRO A 396 21.27 24.11 -2.66
CA PRO A 396 19.93 24.50 -2.20
C PRO A 396 19.89 25.88 -1.54
N THR A 397 20.98 26.31 -0.90
CA THR A 397 21.03 27.53 -0.08
C THR A 397 21.03 28.83 -0.87
N ILE A 398 21.20 28.79 -2.20
CA ILE A 398 21.16 30.01 -3.02
C ILE A 398 19.72 30.45 -3.33
N TYR A 399 18.72 29.59 -3.14
CA TYR A 399 17.32 29.86 -3.42
C TYR A 399 16.60 30.41 -2.18
N GLY A 400 15.74 31.41 -2.37
CA GLY A 400 14.86 31.92 -1.32
C GLY A 400 13.60 31.05 -1.10
N ASP A 401 13.21 30.27 -2.10
CA ASP A 401 12.04 29.41 -2.05
C ASP A 401 12.28 28.11 -1.29
N GLU A 402 11.48 27.87 -0.25
CA GLU A 402 11.60 26.68 0.61
C GLU A 402 11.34 25.38 -0.16
N ILE A 403 10.42 25.38 -1.14
CA ILE A 403 10.08 24.18 -1.90
C ILE A 403 11.28 23.76 -2.76
N THR A 404 11.94 24.72 -3.40
CA THR A 404 13.15 24.50 -4.20
C THR A 404 14.29 23.97 -3.34
N GLN A 405 14.55 24.61 -2.18
CA GLN A 405 15.54 24.11 -1.22
C GLN A 405 15.27 22.66 -0.81
N GLN A 406 14.07 22.36 -0.33
CA GLN A 406 13.67 21.05 0.16
C GLN A 406 13.70 19.99 -0.94
N THR A 407 13.42 20.33 -2.19
CA THR A 407 13.48 19.38 -3.30
C THR A 407 14.92 18.98 -3.62
N LEU A 408 15.83 19.95 -3.74
CA LEU A 408 17.25 19.68 -3.93
C LEU A 408 17.88 18.96 -2.73
N GLU A 409 17.50 19.34 -1.50
CA GLU A 409 17.94 18.64 -0.28
C GLU A 409 17.45 17.19 -0.24
N SER A 410 16.24 16.89 -0.74
CA SER A 410 15.73 15.53 -0.78
C SER A 410 16.51 14.62 -1.72
N ILE A 411 16.96 15.16 -2.88
CA ILE A 411 17.84 14.43 -3.79
C ILE A 411 19.19 14.14 -3.12
N ARG A 412 19.76 15.09 -2.42
CA ARG A 412 21.01 14.90 -1.65
C ARG A 412 20.83 13.96 -0.46
N ALA A 413 19.66 13.95 0.15
CA ALA A 413 19.32 12.98 1.18
C ALA A 413 19.33 11.54 0.65
N MET A 414 18.82 11.30 -0.57
CA MET A 414 18.93 9.98 -1.21
C MET A 414 20.39 9.54 -1.35
N GLN A 415 21.27 10.42 -1.84
CA GLN A 415 22.72 10.13 -1.94
C GLN A 415 23.32 9.76 -0.58
N SER A 416 22.94 10.49 0.48
CA SER A 416 23.43 10.23 1.83
C SER A 416 22.92 8.90 2.38
N ILE A 417 21.66 8.57 2.15
CA ILE A 417 21.07 7.30 2.56
C ILE A 417 21.72 6.12 1.84
N GLN A 418 22.00 6.24 0.55
CA GLN A 418 22.70 5.19 -0.19
C GLN A 418 24.09 4.89 0.35
N LYS A 419 24.79 5.90 0.85
CA LYS A 419 26.12 5.72 1.47
C LYS A 419 26.07 4.96 2.79
N THR A 420 25.02 5.15 3.60
CA THR A 420 24.90 4.53 4.94
C THR A 420 24.10 3.24 4.93
N ASN A 421 23.01 3.19 4.17
CA ASN A 421 22.07 2.06 4.17
C ASN A 421 22.25 1.13 2.95
N GLY A 422 23.18 1.44 2.04
CA GLY A 422 23.32 0.80 0.74
C GLY A 422 22.39 1.41 -0.31
N GLU A 423 22.62 1.12 -1.59
CA GLU A 423 21.87 1.67 -2.73
C GLU A 423 20.34 1.46 -2.56
N ARG A 424 19.92 0.25 -2.16
CA ARG A 424 18.51 -0.08 -1.91
C ARG A 424 17.86 0.76 -0.80
N GLY A 425 18.63 1.48 0.01
CA GLY A 425 18.11 2.33 1.08
C GLY A 425 17.20 3.45 0.59
N SER A 426 17.54 4.06 -0.56
CA SER A 426 16.69 5.07 -1.23
C SER A 426 17.15 5.21 -2.68
N ASN A 427 16.68 4.35 -3.55
CA ASN A 427 17.02 4.34 -4.97
C ASN A 427 15.82 4.47 -5.90
N ARG A 428 14.66 4.93 -5.39
CA ARG A 428 13.42 5.03 -6.16
C ARG A 428 12.81 6.40 -5.97
N TYR A 429 12.49 7.06 -7.10
CA TYR A 429 11.81 8.34 -7.10
C TYR A 429 10.55 8.27 -7.96
N ILE A 430 9.38 8.43 -7.33
CA ILE A 430 8.07 8.36 -7.98
C ILE A 430 7.62 9.76 -8.34
N ILE A 431 7.20 9.94 -9.59
CA ILE A 431 6.71 11.20 -10.14
C ILE A 431 5.20 11.08 -10.28
N SER A 432 4.43 11.66 -9.34
CA SER A 432 2.98 11.69 -9.44
C SER A 432 2.52 12.73 -10.47
N ASN A 433 1.30 12.55 -10.99
CA ASN A 433 0.75 13.38 -12.05
C ASN A 433 1.70 13.48 -13.26
N CYS A 434 2.29 12.34 -13.67
CA CYS A 434 3.20 12.30 -14.80
C CYS A 434 2.39 12.25 -16.11
N GLN A 435 2.54 13.27 -16.95
CA GLN A 435 1.76 13.44 -18.18
C GLN A 435 2.65 13.50 -19.44
N THR A 436 3.91 13.86 -19.27
CA THR A 436 4.84 14.08 -20.38
C THR A 436 6.22 13.50 -20.09
N LEU A 437 6.97 13.23 -21.15
CA LEU A 437 8.40 12.89 -21.09
C LEU A 437 9.22 13.95 -20.34
N GLU A 438 8.89 15.23 -20.52
CA GLU A 438 9.59 16.36 -19.89
C GLU A 438 9.55 16.24 -18.35
N ASN A 439 8.43 15.78 -17.78
CA ASN A 439 8.29 15.60 -16.31
C ASN A 439 9.37 14.65 -15.74
N ILE A 440 9.72 13.61 -16.49
CA ILE A 440 10.72 12.63 -16.06
C ILE A 440 12.13 13.20 -16.24
N LEU A 441 12.39 13.85 -17.38
CA LEU A 441 13.70 14.40 -17.70
C LEU A 441 14.06 15.62 -16.83
N GLU A 442 13.08 16.44 -16.39
CA GLU A 442 13.32 17.51 -15.42
C GLU A 442 13.86 16.96 -14.09
N LEU A 443 13.24 15.89 -13.56
CA LEU A 443 13.75 15.27 -12.35
C LEU A 443 15.13 14.62 -12.56
N PHE A 444 15.35 13.96 -13.70
CA PHE A 444 16.64 13.41 -14.05
C PHE A 444 17.73 14.49 -14.11
N ALA A 445 17.41 15.63 -14.75
CA ALA A 445 18.30 16.78 -14.79
C ALA A 445 18.57 17.36 -13.39
N MET A 446 17.56 17.49 -12.53
CA MET A 446 17.75 17.95 -11.13
C MET A 446 18.70 17.05 -10.34
N CYS A 447 18.66 15.73 -10.54
CA CYS A 447 19.63 14.82 -9.95
C CYS A 447 21.06 15.15 -10.44
N ARG A 448 21.25 15.36 -11.74
CA ARG A 448 22.55 15.72 -12.31
C ARG A 448 23.03 17.11 -11.89
N LEU A 449 22.11 18.05 -11.68
CA LEU A 449 22.40 19.38 -11.12
C LEU A 449 22.72 19.34 -9.62
N SER A 450 22.43 18.24 -8.94
CA SER A 450 22.78 17.99 -7.52
C SER A 450 24.11 17.26 -7.33
N ASN A 451 25.03 17.37 -8.28
CA ASN A 451 26.29 16.66 -8.31
C ASN A 451 26.15 15.13 -8.34
N TRP A 452 25.15 14.63 -9.09
CA TRP A 452 24.89 13.21 -9.26
C TRP A 452 24.77 12.85 -10.76
N GLU A 453 25.91 12.92 -11.45
CA GLU A 453 25.95 12.80 -12.92
C GLU A 453 25.31 11.50 -13.43
N ASN A 454 25.59 10.38 -12.76
CA ASN A 454 25.00 9.08 -13.04
C ASN A 454 24.18 8.64 -11.82
N PRO A 455 22.92 9.06 -11.70
CA PRO A 455 22.11 8.77 -10.52
C PRO A 455 21.74 7.30 -10.45
N THR A 456 22.03 6.68 -9.31
CA THR A 456 21.61 5.30 -9.00
C THR A 456 20.17 5.29 -8.49
N VAL A 457 19.26 5.83 -9.31
CA VAL A 457 17.83 6.06 -8.99
C VAL A 457 16.97 5.49 -10.11
N ASP A 458 15.95 4.73 -9.77
CA ASP A 458 14.88 4.33 -10.68
C ASP A 458 13.83 5.45 -10.71
N PHE A 459 13.65 6.09 -11.85
CA PHE A 459 12.63 7.11 -12.07
C PHE A 459 11.31 6.43 -12.44
N ILE A 460 10.27 6.63 -11.62
CA ILE A 460 9.02 5.90 -11.71
C ILE A 460 7.88 6.87 -12.04
N PRO A 461 7.47 6.98 -13.30
CA PRO A 461 6.30 7.77 -13.66
C PRO A 461 5.04 7.09 -13.10
N LEU A 462 4.14 7.90 -12.55
CA LEU A 462 2.82 7.48 -12.09
C LEU A 462 1.76 8.08 -13.01
N PHE A 463 1.02 7.21 -13.70
CA PHE A 463 -0.14 7.55 -14.52
C PHE A 463 -1.41 7.34 -13.69
N GLU A 464 -2.21 8.37 -13.49
CA GLU A 464 -3.28 8.40 -12.49
C GLU A 464 -4.69 8.42 -13.08
N THR A 465 -4.91 9.21 -14.12
CA THR A 465 -6.23 9.40 -14.74
C THR A 465 -6.41 8.52 -15.97
N ILE A 466 -7.64 8.40 -16.47
CA ILE A 466 -7.91 7.64 -17.70
C ILE A 466 -7.10 8.21 -18.89
N PRO A 467 -7.07 9.54 -19.13
CA PRO A 467 -6.22 10.12 -20.18
C PRO A 467 -4.72 9.85 -19.99
N ASP A 468 -4.21 9.87 -18.74
CA ASP A 468 -2.80 9.57 -18.49
C ASP A 468 -2.47 8.11 -18.85
N LEU A 469 -3.36 7.17 -18.53
CA LEU A 469 -3.20 5.75 -18.86
C LEU A 469 -3.21 5.51 -20.40
N GLU A 470 -4.02 6.27 -21.13
CA GLU A 470 -4.08 6.21 -22.59
C GLU A 470 -2.80 6.76 -23.24
N SER A 471 -2.19 7.79 -22.65
CA SER A 471 -0.96 8.42 -23.16
C SER A 471 0.32 7.75 -22.71
N ALA A 472 0.26 6.82 -21.74
CA ALA A 472 1.42 6.21 -21.08
C ALA A 472 2.40 5.55 -22.07
N GLU A 473 1.90 4.85 -23.09
CA GLU A 473 2.74 4.20 -24.12
C GLU A 473 3.58 5.24 -24.89
N ALA A 474 2.97 6.34 -25.34
CA ALA A 474 3.66 7.39 -26.10
C ALA A 474 4.72 8.09 -25.25
N VAL A 475 4.43 8.38 -23.99
CA VAL A 475 5.38 8.99 -23.05
C VAL A 475 6.59 8.08 -22.83
N MET A 476 6.35 6.79 -22.59
CA MET A 476 7.42 5.82 -22.36
C MET A 476 8.22 5.50 -23.62
N GLU A 477 7.60 5.48 -24.79
CA GLU A 477 8.33 5.32 -26.06
C GLU A 477 9.27 6.50 -26.32
N GLY A 478 8.81 7.72 -26.06
CA GLY A 478 9.66 8.91 -26.12
C GLY A 478 10.85 8.82 -25.17
N LEU A 479 10.64 8.30 -23.96
CA LEU A 479 11.68 8.12 -22.96
C LEU A 479 12.71 7.06 -23.39
N PHE A 480 12.28 5.91 -23.94
CA PHE A 480 13.16 4.84 -24.38
C PHE A 480 13.98 5.22 -25.64
N ASN A 481 13.49 6.18 -26.42
CA ASN A 481 14.21 6.74 -27.57
C ASN A 481 15.20 7.85 -27.16
N ASN A 482 15.11 8.39 -25.91
CA ASN A 482 16.04 9.42 -25.44
C ASN A 482 17.42 8.79 -25.14
N PRO A 483 18.51 9.23 -25.82
CA PRO A 483 19.82 8.58 -25.70
C PRO A 483 20.39 8.58 -24.27
N ILE A 484 20.21 9.67 -23.51
CA ILE A 484 20.73 9.77 -22.15
C ILE A 484 19.96 8.86 -21.19
N TYR A 485 18.64 8.79 -21.35
CA TYR A 485 17.82 7.92 -20.54
C TYR A 485 18.04 6.45 -20.86
N LYS A 486 18.30 6.12 -22.14
CA LYS A 486 18.70 4.77 -22.55
C LYS A 486 19.99 4.33 -21.85
N ALA A 487 21.02 5.17 -21.85
CA ALA A 487 22.27 4.90 -21.14
C ALA A 487 22.04 4.74 -19.63
N HIS A 488 21.11 5.54 -19.06
CA HIS A 488 20.69 5.37 -17.66
C HIS A 488 20.04 4.00 -17.44
N LEU A 489 19.08 3.57 -18.27
CA LEU A 489 18.44 2.25 -18.16
C LEU A 489 19.44 1.10 -18.29
N GLU A 490 20.42 1.20 -19.15
CA GLU A 490 21.51 0.21 -19.26
C GLU A 490 22.25 0.06 -17.92
N SER A 491 22.53 1.18 -17.24
CA SER A 491 23.14 1.17 -15.89
C SER A 491 22.20 0.57 -14.83
N ARG A 492 20.88 0.60 -15.06
CA ARG A 492 19.82 0.03 -14.22
C ARG A 492 19.37 -1.36 -14.69
N LYS A 493 20.24 -2.12 -15.37
CA LYS A 493 20.00 -3.49 -15.88
C LYS A 493 18.82 -3.57 -16.86
N ASN A 494 18.57 -2.53 -17.61
CA ASN A 494 17.43 -2.40 -18.55
C ASN A 494 16.07 -2.68 -17.89
N LYS A 495 15.88 -2.26 -16.63
CA LYS A 495 14.64 -2.41 -15.91
C LYS A 495 13.96 -1.06 -15.74
N GLN A 496 12.69 -0.98 -16.14
CA GLN A 496 11.83 0.19 -15.93
C GLN A 496 10.64 -0.16 -15.07
N THR A 497 10.38 0.62 -14.05
CA THR A 497 9.14 0.54 -13.26
C THR A 497 8.19 1.67 -13.68
N VAL A 498 6.92 1.34 -13.88
CA VAL A 498 5.83 2.29 -14.11
C VAL A 498 4.78 2.11 -13.03
N MET A 499 4.37 3.19 -12.37
CA MET A 499 3.32 3.14 -11.37
C MET A 499 1.95 3.47 -12.00
N LEU A 500 0.92 2.75 -11.56
CA LEU A 500 -0.45 2.88 -12.05
C LEU A 500 -1.40 3.24 -10.91
N GLY A 501 -2.17 4.31 -11.09
CA GLY A 501 -3.02 4.90 -10.06
C GLY A 501 -4.42 4.29 -10.01
N PHE A 502 -4.64 3.26 -9.21
CA PHE A 502 -5.95 2.62 -9.04
C PHE A 502 -6.97 3.50 -8.34
N SER A 503 -6.56 4.16 -7.25
CA SER A 503 -7.45 4.98 -6.43
C SER A 503 -7.92 6.24 -7.16
N ASP A 504 -6.98 6.94 -7.77
CA ASP A 504 -7.26 8.17 -8.51
C ASP A 504 -7.95 7.85 -9.84
N GLY A 505 -7.56 6.79 -10.54
CA GLY A 505 -8.27 6.28 -11.71
C GLY A 505 -9.72 5.88 -11.42
N THR A 506 -10.01 5.22 -10.29
CA THR A 506 -11.38 4.89 -9.88
C THR A 506 -12.19 6.14 -9.53
N LYS A 507 -11.57 7.10 -8.85
CA LYS A 507 -12.20 8.42 -8.57
C LYS A 507 -12.53 9.14 -9.87
N ASP A 508 -11.65 9.09 -10.86
CA ASP A 508 -11.82 9.76 -12.16
C ASP A 508 -12.81 9.05 -13.07
N GLY A 509 -12.59 7.77 -13.35
CA GLY A 509 -13.28 7.01 -14.39
C GLY A 509 -14.32 6.00 -13.91
N GLY A 510 -14.51 5.84 -12.60
CA GLY A 510 -15.29 4.73 -12.03
C GLY A 510 -14.53 3.42 -12.01
N TYR A 511 -15.02 2.48 -11.22
CA TYR A 511 -14.29 1.23 -10.90
C TYR A 511 -13.96 0.39 -12.14
N PHE A 512 -14.94 0.17 -13.02
CA PHE A 512 -14.78 -0.76 -14.14
C PHE A 512 -13.83 -0.20 -15.20
N MET A 513 -14.06 1.04 -15.65
CA MET A 513 -13.20 1.72 -16.65
C MET A 513 -11.77 1.85 -16.13
N ALA A 514 -11.57 2.24 -14.87
CA ALA A 514 -10.22 2.38 -14.32
C ALA A 514 -9.42 1.07 -14.38
N ASN A 515 -10.02 -0.04 -13.97
CA ASN A 515 -9.35 -1.35 -14.01
C ASN A 515 -9.09 -1.84 -15.44
N TRP A 516 -10.03 -1.59 -16.36
CA TRP A 516 -9.84 -1.95 -17.76
C TRP A 516 -8.77 -1.10 -18.45
N SER A 517 -8.73 0.20 -18.19
CA SER A 517 -7.67 1.09 -18.70
C SER A 517 -6.29 0.73 -18.17
N ILE A 518 -6.19 0.35 -16.89
CA ILE A 518 -4.95 -0.18 -16.30
C ILE A 518 -4.52 -1.48 -17.00
N TYR A 519 -5.46 -2.39 -17.26
CA TYR A 519 -5.15 -3.64 -17.97
C TYR A 519 -4.60 -3.35 -19.37
N LYS A 520 -5.26 -2.48 -20.15
CA LYS A 520 -4.80 -2.06 -21.48
C LYS A 520 -3.44 -1.40 -21.45
N ALA A 521 -3.23 -0.48 -20.48
CA ALA A 521 -1.93 0.19 -20.32
C ALA A 521 -0.81 -0.80 -19.99
N LYS A 522 -1.06 -1.79 -19.12
CA LYS A 522 -0.08 -2.86 -18.84
C LYS A 522 0.29 -3.66 -20.08
N GLU A 523 -0.68 -4.01 -20.92
CA GLU A 523 -0.41 -4.73 -22.18
C GLU A 523 0.41 -3.89 -23.17
N ALA A 524 -0.01 -2.65 -23.42
CA ALA A 524 0.69 -1.74 -24.33
C ALA A 524 2.13 -1.50 -23.88
N LEU A 525 2.34 -1.18 -22.60
CA LEU A 525 3.66 -0.97 -22.02
C LEU A 525 4.53 -2.25 -22.03
N SER A 526 3.94 -3.43 -21.83
CA SER A 526 4.66 -4.70 -21.92
C SER A 526 5.12 -4.98 -23.35
N GLY A 527 4.27 -4.71 -24.34
CA GLY A 527 4.62 -4.81 -25.77
C GLY A 527 5.73 -3.84 -26.14
N LEU A 528 5.63 -2.59 -25.70
CA LEU A 528 6.64 -1.56 -25.90
C LEU A 528 7.98 -1.97 -25.28
N ALA A 529 7.99 -2.41 -24.04
CA ALA A 529 9.20 -2.85 -23.34
C ALA A 529 9.88 -4.03 -24.06
N THR A 530 9.11 -4.99 -24.54
CA THR A 530 9.63 -6.10 -25.37
C THR A 530 10.31 -5.60 -26.64
N LYS A 531 9.70 -4.62 -27.32
CA LYS A 531 10.26 -3.98 -28.53
C LYS A 531 11.64 -3.36 -28.28
N TYR A 532 11.85 -2.78 -27.10
CA TYR A 532 13.09 -2.11 -26.71
C TYR A 532 14.07 -2.97 -25.90
N GLY A 533 13.74 -4.24 -25.61
CA GLY A 533 14.57 -5.13 -24.79
C GLY A 533 14.65 -4.72 -23.32
N ILE A 534 13.56 -4.13 -22.79
CA ILE A 534 13.45 -3.63 -21.43
C ILE A 534 12.58 -4.58 -20.60
N SER A 535 12.98 -4.84 -19.36
CA SER A 535 12.15 -5.52 -18.38
C SER A 535 11.22 -4.51 -17.71
N MET A 536 9.90 -4.67 -17.91
CA MET A 536 8.89 -3.79 -17.33
C MET A 536 8.39 -4.33 -16.00
N ALA A 537 8.39 -3.49 -14.99
CA ALA A 537 7.73 -3.75 -13.71
C ALA A 537 6.54 -2.80 -13.50
N PHE A 538 5.41 -3.33 -13.11
CA PHE A 538 4.23 -2.53 -12.78
C PHE A 538 4.08 -2.36 -11.28
N PHE A 539 4.04 -1.11 -10.83
CA PHE A 539 3.79 -0.76 -9.46
C PHE A 539 2.34 -0.32 -9.28
N ASP A 540 1.52 -1.17 -8.69
CA ASP A 540 0.09 -0.95 -8.53
C ASP A 540 -0.21 -0.13 -7.28
N GLY A 541 -0.67 1.11 -7.47
CA GLY A 541 -1.10 2.02 -6.39
C GLY A 541 -2.46 1.62 -5.82
N ARG A 542 -2.56 0.43 -5.22
CA ARG A 542 -3.82 -0.15 -4.72
C ARG A 542 -4.12 0.25 -3.28
N GLY A 543 -5.41 0.52 -3.00
CA GLY A 543 -5.91 0.64 -1.64
C GLY A 543 -6.54 -0.66 -1.12
N GLY A 544 -7.15 -0.65 0.07
CA GLY A 544 -7.82 -1.82 0.65
C GLY A 544 -9.14 -2.18 -0.05
N PRO A 545 -10.13 -1.27 -0.09
CA PRO A 545 -11.43 -1.56 -0.69
C PRO A 545 -11.41 -1.51 -2.23
N PRO A 546 -12.37 -2.18 -2.91
CA PRO A 546 -12.48 -2.16 -4.37
C PRO A 546 -12.54 -0.75 -4.97
N ALA A 547 -13.27 0.17 -4.35
CA ALA A 547 -13.34 1.59 -4.74
C ALA A 547 -11.96 2.31 -4.76
N ARG A 548 -10.91 1.68 -4.26
CA ARG A 548 -9.52 2.15 -4.30
C ARG A 548 -8.59 1.15 -5.00
N GLY A 549 -9.16 0.30 -5.86
CA GLY A 549 -8.43 -0.73 -6.60
C GLY A 549 -8.01 -1.96 -5.77
N GLY A 550 -8.51 -2.07 -4.53
CA GLY A 550 -8.31 -3.25 -3.68
C GLY A 550 -9.23 -4.42 -4.02
N GLY A 551 -9.57 -5.20 -3.00
CA GLY A 551 -10.36 -6.43 -3.12
C GLY A 551 -9.46 -7.67 -3.08
N ASN A 552 -9.86 -8.75 -3.74
CA ASN A 552 -9.09 -10.00 -3.74
C ASN A 552 -7.80 -9.85 -4.56
N THR A 553 -6.69 -9.62 -3.87
CA THR A 553 -5.38 -9.35 -4.49
C THR A 553 -4.82 -10.57 -5.22
N HIS A 554 -4.94 -11.77 -4.63
CA HIS A 554 -4.52 -13.02 -5.27
C HIS A 554 -5.25 -13.25 -6.60
N GLU A 555 -6.59 -13.19 -6.60
CA GLU A 555 -7.39 -13.40 -7.80
C GLU A 555 -7.11 -12.34 -8.87
N PHE A 556 -6.83 -11.09 -8.46
CA PHE A 556 -6.49 -10.03 -9.39
C PHE A 556 -5.21 -10.34 -10.17
N TYR A 557 -4.10 -10.62 -9.49
CA TYR A 557 -2.83 -10.95 -10.17
C TYR A 557 -2.89 -12.28 -10.91
N ALA A 558 -3.55 -13.30 -10.34
CA ALA A 558 -3.73 -14.58 -10.99
C ALA A 558 -4.67 -14.56 -12.21
N SER A 559 -5.34 -13.43 -12.48
CA SER A 559 -6.22 -13.23 -13.63
C SER A 559 -5.56 -12.50 -14.81
N MET A 560 -4.32 -12.01 -14.65
CA MET A 560 -3.60 -11.32 -15.72
C MET A 560 -3.25 -12.26 -16.86
N GLY A 561 -3.33 -11.75 -18.09
CA GLY A 561 -2.92 -12.49 -19.30
C GLY A 561 -1.40 -12.52 -19.49
N ASP A 562 -0.93 -13.42 -20.35
CA ASP A 562 0.50 -13.59 -20.64
C ASP A 562 1.10 -12.42 -21.44
N THR A 563 0.26 -11.57 -22.03
CA THR A 563 0.65 -10.33 -22.72
C THR A 563 1.20 -9.27 -21.79
N ILE A 564 0.95 -9.39 -20.47
CA ILE A 564 1.42 -8.48 -19.45
C ILE A 564 2.67 -9.05 -18.79
N GLN A 565 3.79 -8.32 -18.79
CA GLN A 565 4.98 -8.71 -18.02
C GLN A 565 4.65 -8.74 -16.52
N SER A 566 4.98 -9.82 -15.83
CA SER A 566 4.60 -10.04 -14.43
C SER A 566 5.67 -10.75 -13.59
N ASP A 567 6.94 -10.70 -14.02
CA ASP A 567 8.05 -11.27 -13.27
C ASP A 567 8.40 -10.46 -12.00
N ASP A 568 7.82 -9.26 -11.87
CA ASP A 568 7.95 -8.39 -10.72
C ASP A 568 6.59 -7.78 -10.38
N ILE A 569 5.97 -8.23 -9.29
CA ILE A 569 4.71 -7.70 -8.77
C ILE A 569 5.03 -6.66 -7.71
N GLN A 570 4.63 -5.40 -7.94
CA GLN A 570 4.80 -4.33 -6.97
C GLN A 570 3.44 -3.73 -6.60
N LEU A 571 3.19 -3.59 -5.31
CA LEU A 571 1.92 -3.04 -4.83
C LEU A 571 2.06 -2.26 -3.53
N THR A 572 1.18 -1.28 -3.35
CA THR A 572 1.02 -0.57 -2.08
C THR A 572 0.11 -1.36 -1.13
N ILE A 573 0.46 -1.35 0.15
CA ILE A 573 -0.42 -1.77 1.24
C ILE A 573 -0.64 -0.57 2.16
N GLN A 574 -1.90 -0.28 2.47
CA GLN A 574 -2.28 0.97 3.12
C GLN A 574 -3.04 0.74 4.41
N GLY A 575 -2.73 1.57 5.41
CA GLY A 575 -3.52 1.75 6.62
C GLY A 575 -3.90 0.45 7.31
N GLN A 576 -5.19 0.26 7.55
CA GLN A 576 -5.71 -0.91 8.25
C GLN A 576 -5.47 -2.24 7.51
N THR A 577 -5.28 -2.23 6.19
CA THR A 577 -4.95 -3.45 5.44
C THR A 577 -3.63 -4.05 5.88
N ILE A 578 -2.68 -3.24 6.38
CA ILE A 578 -1.42 -3.73 6.94
C ILE A 578 -1.70 -4.57 8.19
N SER A 579 -2.46 -4.04 9.14
CA SER A 579 -2.80 -4.77 10.37
C SER A 579 -3.73 -5.97 10.11
N SER A 580 -4.69 -5.86 9.19
CA SER A 580 -5.65 -6.95 8.92
C SER A 580 -5.02 -8.13 8.17
N ASN A 581 -4.14 -7.88 7.20
CA ASN A 581 -3.58 -8.93 6.35
C ASN A 581 -2.17 -9.37 6.76
N PHE A 582 -1.47 -8.51 7.53
CA PHE A 582 -0.07 -8.73 7.91
C PHE A 582 0.15 -8.40 9.40
N GLY A 583 -0.90 -8.49 10.22
CA GLY A 583 -0.85 -8.17 11.66
C GLY A 583 -0.19 -9.27 12.50
N THR A 584 -0.28 -10.51 12.07
CA THR A 584 0.28 -11.69 12.75
C THR A 584 1.25 -12.44 11.83
N LEU A 585 2.05 -13.36 12.38
CA LEU A 585 2.96 -14.19 11.59
C LEU A 585 2.20 -15.07 10.60
N ASP A 586 1.13 -15.73 11.04
CA ASP A 586 0.31 -16.62 10.21
C ASP A 586 -0.37 -15.86 9.07
N SER A 587 -1.01 -14.73 9.38
CA SER A 587 -1.67 -13.91 8.35
C SER A 587 -0.66 -13.32 7.36
N SER A 588 0.50 -12.88 7.84
CA SER A 588 1.55 -12.36 6.98
C SER A 588 2.13 -13.43 6.07
N GLN A 589 2.50 -14.59 6.60
CA GLN A 589 3.02 -15.70 5.80
C GLN A 589 2.01 -16.11 4.72
N TYR A 590 0.76 -16.34 5.11
CA TYR A 590 -0.30 -16.73 4.17
C TYR A 590 -0.47 -15.71 3.04
N ASN A 591 -0.59 -14.41 3.36
CA ASN A 591 -0.82 -13.39 2.35
C ASN A 591 0.42 -13.15 1.46
N LEU A 592 1.64 -13.27 1.99
CA LEU A 592 2.88 -13.24 1.20
C LEU A 592 2.94 -14.43 0.22
N GLU A 593 2.62 -15.63 0.68
CA GLU A 593 2.56 -16.82 -0.18
C GLU A 593 1.48 -16.69 -1.26
N GLN A 594 0.29 -16.14 -0.93
CA GLN A 594 -0.77 -15.86 -1.90
C GLN A 594 -0.30 -14.89 -3.00
N LEU A 595 0.50 -13.88 -2.67
CA LEU A 595 1.07 -12.96 -3.66
C LEU A 595 2.09 -13.66 -4.57
N LEU A 596 3.02 -14.41 -4.00
CA LEU A 596 3.99 -15.20 -4.78
C LEU A 596 3.28 -16.17 -5.72
N SER A 597 2.32 -16.91 -5.18
CA SER A 597 1.60 -17.94 -5.92
C SER A 597 0.79 -17.36 -7.09
N SER A 598 0.24 -16.16 -6.94
CA SER A 598 -0.58 -15.54 -7.98
C SER A 598 0.20 -15.26 -9.27
N GLY A 599 1.44 -14.79 -9.15
CA GLY A 599 2.32 -14.58 -10.31
C GLY A 599 2.83 -15.89 -10.91
N ILE A 600 3.22 -16.84 -10.06
CA ILE A 600 3.75 -18.14 -10.50
C ILE A 600 2.68 -18.99 -11.19
N ALA A 601 1.48 -19.09 -10.60
CA ALA A 601 0.43 -19.97 -11.08
C ALA A 601 -0.06 -19.63 -12.49
N SER A 602 -0.18 -18.35 -12.82
CA SER A 602 -0.59 -17.90 -14.16
C SER A 602 0.45 -18.21 -15.22
N ARG A 603 1.73 -18.04 -14.91
CA ARG A 603 2.86 -18.18 -15.84
C ARG A 603 3.31 -19.64 -16.04
N ILE A 604 3.40 -20.39 -14.95
CA ILE A 604 4.02 -21.73 -14.96
C ILE A 604 2.96 -22.82 -15.03
N LEU A 605 1.92 -22.72 -14.20
CA LEU A 605 0.95 -23.81 -14.09
C LEU A 605 -0.18 -23.76 -15.13
N ASN A 606 -0.51 -22.56 -15.63
CA ASN A 606 -1.63 -22.38 -16.55
C ASN A 606 -1.35 -21.29 -17.62
N PRO A 607 -0.27 -21.41 -18.42
CA PRO A 607 0.07 -20.41 -19.43
C PRO A 607 -1.06 -20.27 -20.46
N GLY A 608 -1.31 -19.05 -20.93
CA GLY A 608 -2.32 -18.72 -21.96
C GLY A 608 -3.77 -18.76 -21.52
N LYS A 609 -4.08 -19.31 -20.34
CA LYS A 609 -5.47 -19.51 -19.89
C LYS A 609 -6.25 -18.22 -19.64
N ASN A 610 -5.54 -17.13 -19.33
CA ASN A 610 -6.17 -15.84 -19.01
C ASN A 610 -6.16 -14.85 -20.18
N ASN A 611 -5.65 -15.24 -21.36
CA ASN A 611 -5.61 -14.36 -22.51
C ASN A 611 -7.03 -14.08 -23.03
N LEU A 612 -7.33 -12.81 -23.29
CA LEU A 612 -8.62 -12.38 -23.80
C LEU A 612 -8.66 -12.54 -25.31
N SER A 613 -9.75 -13.12 -25.83
CA SER A 613 -10.04 -13.10 -27.27
C SER A 613 -10.46 -11.70 -27.75
N ASP A 614 -10.39 -11.42 -29.05
CA ASP A 614 -10.84 -10.13 -29.60
C ASP A 614 -12.31 -9.87 -29.32
N ALA A 615 -13.15 -10.91 -29.33
CA ALA A 615 -14.55 -10.81 -28.97
C ALA A 615 -14.75 -10.44 -27.48
N ASP A 616 -13.99 -11.07 -26.59
CA ASP A 616 -14.01 -10.76 -25.14
C ASP A 616 -13.52 -9.33 -24.89
N ARG A 617 -12.44 -8.90 -25.60
CA ARG A 617 -11.92 -7.51 -25.52
C ARG A 617 -12.96 -6.49 -25.94
N LYS A 618 -13.63 -6.73 -27.06
CA LYS A 618 -14.68 -5.84 -27.55
C LYS A 618 -15.85 -5.73 -26.58
N THR A 619 -16.23 -6.84 -25.95
CA THR A 619 -17.28 -6.85 -24.94
C THR A 619 -16.83 -6.10 -23.66
N MET A 620 -15.61 -6.32 -23.20
CA MET A 620 -15.00 -5.57 -22.10
C MET A 620 -14.96 -4.07 -22.35
N GLU A 621 -14.53 -3.65 -23.53
CA GLU A 621 -14.47 -2.24 -23.92
C GLU A 621 -15.84 -1.59 -23.88
N ASN A 622 -16.85 -2.25 -24.46
CA ASN A 622 -18.22 -1.72 -24.46
C ASN A 622 -18.78 -1.60 -23.03
N ILE A 623 -18.56 -2.59 -22.16
CA ILE A 623 -18.95 -2.52 -20.74
C ILE A 623 -18.24 -1.34 -20.06
N ALA A 624 -16.95 -1.18 -20.30
CA ALA A 624 -16.16 -0.12 -19.70
C ALA A 624 -16.62 1.28 -20.14
N VAL A 625 -16.89 1.46 -21.44
CA VAL A 625 -17.35 2.75 -22.00
C VAL A 625 -18.70 3.13 -21.41
N HIS A 626 -19.69 2.23 -21.41
CA HIS A 626 -21.00 2.54 -20.84
C HIS A 626 -20.95 2.77 -19.33
N SER A 627 -20.12 2.02 -18.63
CA SER A 627 -19.88 2.25 -17.19
C SER A 627 -19.24 3.62 -16.94
N TYR A 628 -18.29 4.02 -17.78
CA TYR A 628 -17.61 5.31 -17.71
C TYR A 628 -18.59 6.47 -17.97
N GLU A 629 -19.40 6.38 -19.03
CA GLU A 629 -20.40 7.38 -19.36
C GLU A 629 -21.41 7.57 -18.21
N ALA A 630 -21.91 6.48 -17.65
CA ALA A 630 -22.80 6.52 -16.49
C ALA A 630 -22.15 7.22 -15.29
N TYR A 631 -20.89 6.89 -15.00
CA TYR A 631 -20.15 7.50 -13.89
C TYR A 631 -19.81 8.97 -14.13
N GLN A 632 -19.46 9.38 -15.36
CA GLN A 632 -19.23 10.78 -15.70
C GLN A 632 -20.52 11.62 -15.57
N ASN A 633 -21.65 11.11 -16.04
CA ASN A 633 -22.95 11.75 -15.86
C ASN A 633 -23.32 11.90 -14.38
N PHE A 634 -23.01 10.90 -13.58
CA PHE A 634 -23.21 10.94 -12.13
C PHE A 634 -22.34 12.04 -11.46
N LYS A 635 -21.04 12.12 -11.81
CA LYS A 635 -20.13 13.17 -11.29
C LYS A 635 -20.56 14.58 -11.75
N ALA A 636 -21.06 14.71 -12.98
CA ALA A 636 -21.51 15.98 -13.53
C ALA A 636 -22.86 16.46 -12.97
N HIS A 637 -23.54 15.62 -12.19
CA HIS A 637 -24.82 16.00 -11.60
C HIS A 637 -24.67 17.18 -10.63
N PRO A 638 -25.48 18.24 -10.71
CA PRO A 638 -25.35 19.44 -9.86
C PRO A 638 -25.36 19.16 -8.35
N MET A 639 -26.02 18.07 -7.92
CA MET A 639 -26.10 17.69 -6.52
C MET A 639 -24.92 16.82 -6.04
N PHE A 640 -24.00 16.43 -6.90
CA PHE A 640 -22.90 15.53 -6.55
C PHE A 640 -22.01 16.11 -5.43
N ILE A 641 -21.45 17.29 -5.63
CA ILE A 641 -20.61 17.96 -4.61
C ILE A 641 -21.45 18.43 -3.41
N PRO A 642 -22.61 19.08 -3.55
CA PRO A 642 -23.46 19.42 -2.41
C PRO A 642 -23.88 18.21 -1.55
N TYR A 643 -24.14 17.07 -2.16
CA TYR A 643 -24.47 15.84 -1.43
C TYR A 643 -23.30 15.37 -0.55
N LEU A 644 -22.08 15.36 -1.10
CA LEU A 644 -20.88 15.02 -0.34
C LEU A 644 -20.58 16.01 0.79
N GLU A 645 -20.80 17.30 0.56
CA GLU A 645 -20.55 18.33 1.59
C GLU A 645 -21.57 18.32 2.72
N ARG A 646 -22.86 18.07 2.43
CA ARG A 646 -23.93 18.24 3.41
C ARG A 646 -24.52 16.95 3.95
N MET A 647 -24.50 15.88 3.15
CA MET A 647 -25.11 14.60 3.53
C MET A 647 -24.09 13.55 3.93
N SER A 648 -22.79 13.77 3.69
CA SER A 648 -21.74 12.82 4.04
C SER A 648 -20.86 13.31 5.21
N THR A 649 -19.96 12.44 5.65
CA THR A 649 -18.96 12.74 6.69
C THR A 649 -17.73 13.47 6.18
N LEU A 650 -17.68 13.83 4.88
CA LEU A 650 -16.53 14.47 4.24
C LEU A 650 -16.00 15.72 4.99
N PRO A 651 -16.84 16.64 5.49
CA PRO A 651 -16.37 17.83 6.22
C PRO A 651 -15.62 17.50 7.51
N PHE A 652 -15.84 16.31 8.07
CA PHE A 652 -15.22 15.89 9.33
C PHE A 652 -13.86 15.22 9.14
N TYR A 653 -13.55 14.75 7.92
CA TYR A 653 -12.22 14.15 7.66
C TYR A 653 -11.05 15.11 7.91
N ALA A 654 -11.25 16.42 7.70
CA ALA A 654 -10.25 17.42 8.00
C ALA A 654 -9.93 17.55 9.50
N LYS A 655 -10.85 17.14 10.37
CA LYS A 655 -10.76 17.23 11.83
C LYS A 655 -10.17 15.98 12.49
N THR A 656 -9.90 14.92 11.72
CA THR A 656 -9.37 13.67 12.26
C THR A 656 -7.86 13.76 12.46
N ASN A 657 -7.36 13.16 13.56
CA ASN A 657 -5.94 13.06 13.90
C ASN A 657 -5.37 11.67 13.53
N ILE A 658 -5.76 11.11 12.37
CA ILE A 658 -5.40 9.76 11.98
C ILE A 658 -4.06 9.70 11.24
N GLY A 659 -3.77 10.70 10.39
CA GLY A 659 -2.55 10.72 9.59
C GLY A 659 -1.90 12.10 9.52
N SER A 660 -0.62 12.16 9.17
CA SER A 660 0.15 13.40 9.06
C SER A 660 -0.26 14.28 7.87
N ARG A 661 -0.85 13.66 6.85
CA ARG A 661 -1.16 14.29 5.55
C ARG A 661 -2.36 15.26 5.66
N PRO A 662 -2.33 16.45 5.02
CA PRO A 662 -3.51 17.30 4.90
C PRO A 662 -4.66 16.61 4.16
N SER A 663 -5.91 16.91 4.53
CA SER A 663 -7.11 16.30 3.92
C SER A 663 -7.46 16.85 2.54
N LYS A 664 -6.99 18.05 2.19
CA LYS A 664 -7.20 18.71 0.89
C LYS A 664 -5.88 19.05 0.20
N ARG A 665 -5.86 19.01 -1.13
CA ARG A 665 -4.84 19.64 -1.98
C ARG A 665 -5.32 21.07 -2.26
N GLY A 666 -4.53 22.09 -2.00
CA GLY A 666 -4.85 23.50 -2.33
C GLY A 666 -5.58 24.31 -1.25
N LYS A 667 -5.73 25.63 -1.52
CA LYS A 667 -6.31 26.64 -0.61
C LYS A 667 -7.65 27.21 -1.12
N SER A 668 -8.36 26.52 -2.03
CA SER A 668 -9.60 27.01 -2.64
C SER A 668 -10.72 27.26 -1.62
N LYS A 669 -11.50 28.33 -1.82
CA LYS A 669 -12.71 28.65 -1.06
C LYS A 669 -13.88 27.82 -1.59
N GLY A 670 -14.02 26.56 -1.17
CA GLY A 670 -15.06 25.64 -1.59
C GLY A 670 -14.47 24.28 -1.95
N LEU A 671 -15.31 23.25 -2.00
CA LEU A 671 -14.89 21.90 -2.39
C LEU A 671 -14.90 21.81 -3.92
N GLN A 672 -13.71 21.61 -4.51
CA GLN A 672 -13.58 21.21 -5.91
C GLN A 672 -13.27 19.72 -5.98
N PHE A 673 -13.84 19.02 -6.96
CA PHE A 673 -13.61 17.58 -7.09
C PHE A 673 -12.14 17.21 -7.30
N GLU A 674 -11.41 18.05 -8.02
CA GLU A 674 -9.98 17.90 -8.31
C GLU A 674 -9.11 17.99 -7.06
N ASP A 675 -9.48 18.83 -6.10
CA ASP A 675 -8.77 19.00 -4.82
C ASP A 675 -9.07 17.86 -3.83
N LEU A 676 -10.10 17.07 -4.10
CA LEU A 676 -10.56 16.01 -3.22
C LEU A 676 -9.67 14.77 -3.35
N ARG A 677 -9.02 14.39 -2.26
CA ARG A 677 -8.20 13.18 -2.21
C ARG A 677 -9.05 11.91 -2.25
N ALA A 678 -8.55 10.85 -2.89
CA ALA A 678 -9.26 9.59 -3.05
C ALA A 678 -9.66 8.95 -1.71
N ILE A 679 -8.83 9.04 -0.65
CA ILE A 679 -9.15 8.44 0.66
C ILE A 679 -10.35 9.10 1.33
N PRO A 680 -10.42 10.42 1.56
CA PRO A 680 -11.62 11.07 2.08
C PRO A 680 -12.85 10.87 1.20
N PHE A 681 -12.69 10.89 -0.13
CA PHE A 681 -13.76 10.66 -1.08
C PHE A 681 -14.41 9.27 -0.89
N VAL A 682 -13.61 8.22 -0.97
CA VAL A 682 -14.12 6.84 -0.81
C VAL A 682 -14.62 6.60 0.61
N GLY A 683 -13.92 7.15 1.63
CA GLY A 683 -14.32 7.04 3.03
C GLY A 683 -15.69 7.66 3.31
N SER A 684 -16.03 8.79 2.69
CA SER A 684 -17.33 9.43 2.84
C SER A 684 -18.48 8.54 2.36
N TRP A 685 -18.34 7.93 1.19
CA TRP A 685 -19.28 6.95 0.67
C TRP A 685 -19.39 5.69 1.54
N SER A 686 -18.25 5.23 2.04
CA SER A 686 -18.20 4.04 2.90
C SER A 686 -18.90 4.27 4.24
N GLN A 687 -18.76 5.44 4.85
CA GLN A 687 -19.44 5.79 6.10
C GLN A 687 -20.93 6.01 5.93
N LEU A 688 -21.40 6.47 4.76
CA LEU A 688 -22.79 6.47 4.39
C LEU A 688 -23.37 5.06 4.16
N LYS A 689 -22.51 4.02 4.16
CA LYS A 689 -22.89 2.66 3.77
C LYS A 689 -23.49 2.57 2.35
N GLN A 690 -23.04 3.42 1.46
CA GLN A 690 -23.46 3.44 0.05
C GLN A 690 -22.40 2.88 -0.90
N ASN A 691 -21.10 2.98 -0.57
CA ASN A 691 -19.92 2.42 -1.27
C ASN A 691 -19.90 2.66 -2.80
N VAL A 692 -20.50 3.75 -3.25
CA VAL A 692 -20.79 4.10 -4.65
C VAL A 692 -19.60 3.92 -5.61
N PRO A 693 -18.38 4.41 -5.30
CA PRO A 693 -17.26 4.34 -6.28
C PRO A 693 -16.84 2.91 -6.66
N GLY A 694 -17.25 1.90 -5.90
CA GLY A 694 -16.88 0.51 -6.17
C GLY A 694 -17.83 -0.25 -7.10
N PHE A 695 -18.98 0.32 -7.46
CA PHE A 695 -19.94 -0.38 -8.30
C PHE A 695 -20.67 0.50 -9.34
N PHE A 696 -20.74 1.83 -9.15
CA PHE A 696 -21.55 2.72 -9.97
C PHE A 696 -21.16 2.63 -11.45
N GLY A 697 -22.18 2.45 -12.30
CA GLY A 697 -22.07 2.29 -13.74
C GLY A 697 -21.98 0.84 -14.22
N VAL A 698 -21.67 -0.12 -13.35
CA VAL A 698 -21.58 -1.55 -13.75
C VAL A 698 -22.95 -2.12 -14.04
N GLY A 699 -23.94 -1.87 -13.16
CA GLY A 699 -25.32 -2.29 -13.36
C GLY A 699 -25.95 -1.67 -14.62
N THR A 700 -25.84 -0.35 -14.76
CA THR A 700 -26.29 0.39 -15.96
C THR A 700 -25.69 -0.20 -17.24
N SER A 701 -24.40 -0.50 -17.26
CA SER A 701 -23.72 -1.09 -18.42
C SER A 701 -24.29 -2.48 -18.77
N ILE A 702 -24.48 -3.36 -17.79
CA ILE A 702 -25.05 -4.69 -18.03
C ILE A 702 -26.51 -4.59 -18.48
N GLN A 703 -27.29 -3.68 -17.89
CA GLN A 703 -28.68 -3.42 -18.31
C GLN A 703 -28.75 -2.95 -19.76
N HIS A 704 -27.79 -2.17 -20.24
CA HIS A 704 -27.70 -1.78 -21.66
C HIS A 704 -27.61 -3.02 -22.56
N PHE A 705 -26.74 -4.00 -22.24
CA PHE A 705 -26.65 -5.24 -23.00
C PHE A 705 -27.93 -6.08 -22.95
N ILE A 706 -28.67 -6.07 -21.84
CA ILE A 706 -29.98 -6.72 -21.73
C ILE A 706 -30.97 -6.06 -22.67
N ASN A 707 -31.06 -4.74 -22.65
CA ASN A 707 -31.98 -3.95 -23.46
C ASN A 707 -31.75 -4.13 -24.97
N GLU A 708 -30.47 -4.30 -25.36
CA GLU A 708 -30.09 -4.58 -26.75
C GLU A 708 -30.25 -6.06 -27.17
N GLY A 709 -30.68 -6.94 -26.27
CA GLY A 709 -30.73 -8.39 -26.51
C GLY A 709 -29.35 -9.06 -26.66
N LYS A 710 -28.29 -8.44 -26.17
CA LYS A 710 -26.88 -8.87 -26.32
C LYS A 710 -26.30 -9.48 -25.07
N ILE A 711 -27.09 -9.83 -24.08
CA ILE A 711 -26.62 -10.36 -22.78
C ILE A 711 -25.76 -11.63 -22.91
N GLU A 712 -25.92 -12.40 -23.98
CA GLU A 712 -25.14 -13.62 -24.20
C GLU A 712 -23.64 -13.32 -24.38
N TYR A 713 -23.24 -12.17 -24.92
CA TYR A 713 -21.82 -11.76 -24.97
C TYR A 713 -21.24 -11.57 -23.56
N VAL A 714 -22.00 -10.97 -22.66
CA VAL A 714 -21.59 -10.79 -21.26
C VAL A 714 -21.48 -12.14 -20.53
N LYS A 715 -22.42 -13.05 -20.77
CA LYS A 715 -22.36 -14.41 -20.21
C LYS A 715 -21.16 -15.19 -20.76
N GLN A 716 -20.84 -15.04 -22.02
CA GLN A 716 -19.66 -15.68 -22.63
C GLN A 716 -18.37 -15.11 -22.05
N LEU A 717 -18.27 -13.78 -21.93
CA LEU A 717 -17.16 -13.11 -21.29
C LEU A 717 -16.98 -13.57 -19.83
N TYR A 718 -18.07 -13.74 -19.08
CA TYR A 718 -18.03 -14.26 -17.71
C TYR A 718 -17.47 -15.68 -17.64
N LYS A 719 -17.79 -16.53 -18.59
CA LYS A 719 -17.22 -17.91 -18.66
C LYS A 719 -15.74 -17.87 -19.03
N ASN A 720 -15.35 -17.07 -19.99
CA ASN A 720 -14.00 -17.07 -20.55
C ASN A 720 -13.00 -16.30 -19.69
N SER A 721 -13.38 -15.14 -19.17
CA SER A 721 -12.44 -14.22 -18.54
C SER A 721 -12.47 -14.32 -17.02
N ARG A 722 -11.34 -14.78 -16.44
CA ARG A 722 -11.10 -14.71 -15.00
C ARG A 722 -11.00 -13.26 -14.52
N PHE A 723 -10.41 -12.39 -15.35
CA PHE A 723 -10.28 -10.96 -15.03
C PHE A 723 -11.66 -10.30 -14.88
N PHE A 724 -12.57 -10.52 -15.83
CA PHE A 724 -13.93 -10.00 -15.74
C PHE A 724 -14.65 -10.50 -14.49
N ARG A 725 -14.58 -11.80 -14.20
CA ARG A 725 -15.15 -12.34 -12.96
C ARG A 725 -14.59 -11.67 -11.71
N THR A 726 -13.28 -11.44 -11.67
CA THR A 726 -12.62 -10.76 -10.54
C THR A 726 -13.14 -9.33 -10.35
N LEU A 727 -13.31 -8.58 -11.44
CA LEU A 727 -13.89 -7.23 -11.38
C LEU A 727 -15.32 -7.26 -10.85
N LEU A 728 -16.17 -8.17 -11.34
CA LEU A 728 -17.53 -8.30 -10.85
C LEU A 728 -17.59 -8.69 -9.38
N PHE A 729 -16.76 -9.65 -8.92
CA PHE A 729 -16.69 -10.01 -7.51
C PHE A 729 -16.29 -8.84 -6.62
N ASN A 730 -15.31 -8.07 -7.04
CA ASN A 730 -14.90 -6.87 -6.31
C ASN A 730 -16.02 -5.81 -6.26
N SER A 731 -16.75 -5.61 -7.36
CA SER A 731 -17.92 -4.74 -7.39
C SER A 731 -19.01 -5.24 -6.44
N MET A 732 -19.30 -6.54 -6.45
CA MET A 732 -20.24 -7.19 -5.53
C MET A 732 -19.82 -7.05 -4.05
N MET A 733 -18.51 -7.03 -3.73
CA MET A 733 -18.03 -6.74 -2.38
C MET A 733 -18.45 -5.33 -1.92
N SER A 734 -18.46 -4.35 -2.82
CA SER A 734 -18.93 -3.00 -2.51
C SER A 734 -20.44 -2.96 -2.30
N LEU A 735 -21.19 -3.68 -3.12
CA LEU A 735 -22.65 -3.83 -2.98
C LEU A 735 -23.04 -4.50 -1.66
N THR A 736 -22.41 -5.63 -1.31
CA THR A 736 -22.68 -6.36 -0.06
C THR A 736 -22.34 -5.57 1.21
N LYS A 737 -21.37 -4.67 1.14
CA LYS A 737 -21.02 -3.76 2.26
C LYS A 737 -21.94 -2.54 2.34
N SER A 738 -22.82 -2.35 1.37
CA SER A 738 -23.79 -1.23 1.35
C SER A 738 -25.03 -1.56 2.16
N PHE A 739 -25.57 -0.52 2.85
CA PHE A 739 -26.77 -0.64 3.65
C PHE A 739 -27.63 0.61 3.48
N PHE A 740 -28.37 0.68 2.41
CA PHE A 740 -29.16 1.85 2.01
C PHE A 740 -30.30 2.19 2.98
N LYS A 741 -30.76 1.24 3.79
CA LYS A 741 -31.75 1.53 4.85
C LYS A 741 -31.24 2.58 5.83
N LEU A 742 -29.92 2.67 6.08
CA LEU A 742 -29.33 3.68 6.96
C LEU A 742 -29.60 5.12 6.47
N THR A 743 -29.70 5.30 5.16
CA THR A 743 -29.86 6.61 4.52
C THR A 743 -31.21 6.76 3.81
N ALA A 744 -32.13 5.84 3.99
CA ALA A 744 -33.43 5.84 3.31
C ALA A 744 -34.27 7.09 3.58
N TYR A 745 -34.12 7.71 4.78
CA TYR A 745 -34.74 8.99 5.11
C TYR A 745 -34.36 10.14 4.16
N MET A 746 -33.21 10.04 3.48
CA MET A 746 -32.75 11.05 2.53
C MET A 746 -33.62 11.08 1.26
N LYS A 747 -34.36 10.02 0.97
CA LYS A 747 -35.30 9.96 -0.15
C LYS A 747 -36.39 11.05 -0.05
N GLU A 748 -36.82 11.34 1.17
CA GLU A 748 -37.84 12.36 1.44
C GLU A 748 -37.26 13.78 1.52
N ASP A 749 -35.95 13.94 1.37
CA ASP A 749 -35.33 15.27 1.36
C ASP A 749 -35.65 16.02 0.08
N LYS A 750 -36.15 17.26 0.20
CA LYS A 750 -36.61 18.07 -0.96
C LYS A 750 -35.48 18.42 -1.93
N GLU A 751 -34.24 18.47 -1.46
CA GLU A 751 -33.07 18.84 -2.26
C GLU A 751 -32.30 17.63 -2.75
N PHE A 752 -32.10 16.63 -1.91
CA PHE A 752 -31.22 15.49 -2.18
C PHE A 752 -31.96 14.18 -2.52
N GLY A 753 -33.29 14.11 -2.34
CA GLY A 753 -34.04 12.86 -2.52
C GLY A 753 -33.91 12.27 -3.92
N ALA A 754 -34.01 13.09 -4.96
CA ALA A 754 -33.80 12.62 -6.33
C ALA A 754 -32.39 12.12 -6.61
N PHE A 755 -31.37 12.76 -6.02
CA PHE A 755 -29.99 12.29 -6.16
C PHE A 755 -29.73 11.00 -5.39
N TRP A 756 -30.32 10.86 -4.20
CA TRP A 756 -30.28 9.59 -3.47
C TRP A 756 -30.95 8.45 -4.24
N GLU A 757 -32.11 8.71 -4.88
CA GLU A 757 -32.79 7.72 -5.72
C GLU A 757 -31.95 7.30 -6.92
N LEU A 758 -31.25 8.24 -7.57
CA LEU A 758 -30.33 7.92 -8.66
C LEU A 758 -29.27 6.90 -8.22
N ILE A 759 -28.70 7.07 -7.03
CA ILE A 759 -27.71 6.13 -6.47
C ILE A 759 -28.37 4.78 -6.14
N PHE A 760 -29.58 4.82 -5.58
CA PHE A 760 -30.26 3.61 -5.17
C PHE A 760 -30.77 2.77 -6.36
N GLU A 761 -31.15 3.40 -7.47
CA GLU A 761 -31.49 2.68 -8.71
C GLU A 761 -30.25 1.94 -9.26
N GLU A 762 -29.08 2.57 -9.33
CA GLU A 762 -27.85 1.89 -9.74
C GLU A 762 -27.49 0.72 -8.81
N TYR A 763 -27.74 0.88 -7.49
CA TYR A 763 -27.51 -0.21 -6.52
C TYR A 763 -28.44 -1.42 -6.78
N LYS A 764 -29.64 -1.21 -7.29
CA LYS A 764 -30.60 -2.28 -7.61
C LYS A 764 -30.29 -3.01 -8.93
N LEU A 765 -29.72 -2.31 -9.91
CA LEU A 765 -29.25 -2.89 -11.16
C LEU A 765 -28.09 -3.85 -10.95
#